data_9b78bc09a4f5cc165af64d6a00109f95
#
_entry.id   9b78bc09a4f5cc165af64d6a00109f95
#
_cell.length_a   1.000
_cell.length_b   1.000
_cell.length_c   1.000
_cell.angle_alpha   90.00
_cell.angle_beta   90.00
_cell.angle_gamma   90.00
#
_symmetry.space_group_name_H-M   'P 1'
#
loop_
_entity.id
_entity.type
_entity.pdbx_description
1 polymer ?
#
loop_
_entity_poly.entity_id
_entity_poly.type
_entity_poly.pdbx_seq_one_letter_code
_entity_poly.pdbx_strand_id
1 'polypeptide(L)'
;MHILSRVGQKLYFLISLVLVFNTGVSAQDTIKRPLEKALEAMRSGYWYEAKQLAEADGKVARDIILWHEFRSGRGSPTELREFLQRNQDWPGLPYLKEKGEQVFFESSRNEILSWFDENPPISPSAATIYADALLEAGKTNKAELIVQDKWISEVMDSDLQTVYLRKYDVALSQLHDERSIELLWRDAFEALDDLIPLLSDDYKKLVKAVVALRKYKKDGVNTLINRVPETLRNHPVLNFARFKWRLKYGYDDRAFQLLYELSEKKEYLGRPEIWGATREKLARQLLWDGDYKASYRVLSGHFVEDAKLKARLEWLAGFIALRKLKDPNSALDHFQNFIEIVESPISIGRGFYWLGRAHEDLNNLESARRAYDRASENYTTYYGQLALEKLGRSLPYDIMDPNIKLQWRNAEFIQSTVFQAAILMLAAEENGLAERFLTHLSENLSEHNLLKLESFLSELDDPHIQIRFGKRQARMGIIVFDSYFALHDMADYQWVVPVDLLLSVARRESEFDQYAKSSAGALGLMQVMPSTAQEMAKNLKIPFEEESLVTSWKYNVLLGATYLQELSYRYRGNPILIAASYNAGPSNADKWIQHLGSPLDRKTNLVDWVEMIPFRETRNYVMRVTESLTLYKTLVLGKEIDHEFSEFLGSSAYFSFTPQSE
;
A
#
# COMPACT_ATOMS: atom_id res chain seq x y z
N MET A 1 7.39 0.34 39.98
CA MET A 1 8.72 1.01 40.09
C MET A 1 9.45 1.09 38.75
N HIS A 2 8.96 0.43 37.67
CA HIS A 2 9.55 0.50 36.31
C HIS A 2 9.05 1.65 35.42
N ILE A 3 7.89 2.23 35.70
CA ILE A 3 7.25 3.25 34.83
C ILE A 3 7.98 4.60 34.86
N LEU A 4 8.51 5.01 36.00
CA LEU A 4 9.28 6.26 36.12
C LEU A 4 10.68 6.21 35.49
N SER A 5 11.22 5.00 35.23
CA SER A 5 12.54 4.84 34.62
C SER A 5 12.54 5.01 33.08
N ARG A 6 11.43 4.64 32.40
CA ARG A 6 11.34 4.71 30.92
C ARG A 6 11.15 6.13 30.39
N VAL A 7 10.31 6.95 31.04
CA VAL A 7 10.14 8.36 30.66
C VAL A 7 11.44 9.16 30.88
N GLY A 8 12.13 8.89 31.97
CA GLY A 8 13.43 9.48 32.25
C GLY A 8 14.51 9.03 31.24
N GLN A 9 14.50 7.79 30.80
CA GLN A 9 15.43 7.26 29.81
C GLN A 9 15.21 7.82 28.41
N LYS A 10 13.96 7.99 27.98
CA LYS A 10 13.62 8.65 26.66
C LYS A 10 14.11 10.10 26.64
N LEU A 11 13.91 10.83 27.72
CA LEU A 11 14.38 12.21 27.81
C LEU A 11 15.92 12.30 27.86
N TYR A 12 16.60 11.43 28.62
CA TYR A 12 18.06 11.33 28.65
C TYR A 12 18.67 10.85 27.33
N PHE A 13 18.00 9.94 26.62
CA PHE A 13 18.43 9.44 25.33
C PHE A 13 18.41 10.55 24.26
N LEU A 14 17.30 11.30 24.16
CA LEU A 14 17.18 12.44 23.26
C LEU A 14 18.19 13.55 23.61
N ILE A 15 18.39 13.83 24.90
CA ILE A 15 19.37 14.83 25.35
C ILE A 15 20.80 14.37 25.08
N SER A 16 21.16 13.11 25.26
CA SER A 16 22.51 12.60 24.97
C SER A 16 22.81 12.51 23.48
N LEU A 17 21.81 12.24 22.64
CA LEU A 17 21.97 12.23 21.19
C LEU A 17 22.17 13.65 20.62
N VAL A 18 21.54 14.65 21.27
CA VAL A 18 21.65 16.08 20.94
C VAL A 18 22.98 16.68 21.42
N LEU A 19 23.54 16.17 22.54
CA LEU A 19 24.81 16.64 23.09
C LEU A 19 26.05 16.24 22.25
N VAL A 20 25.93 15.28 21.34
CA VAL A 20 27.00 14.97 20.37
C VAL A 20 27.19 16.09 19.34
N PHE A 21 26.18 16.96 19.17
CA PHE A 21 26.20 18.02 18.14
C PHE A 21 26.18 19.45 18.67
N ASN A 22 26.00 19.68 20.00
CA ASN A 22 26.12 21.05 20.55
C ASN A 22 26.40 21.07 22.06
N THR A 23 27.41 21.78 22.47
CA THR A 23 27.74 22.07 23.87
C THR A 23 26.86 23.20 24.41
N GLY A 24 26.04 22.87 25.40
CA GLY A 24 25.51 23.77 26.40
C GLY A 24 24.14 24.38 26.14
N VAL A 25 23.13 23.88 26.84
CA VAL A 25 22.05 24.67 27.49
C VAL A 25 21.41 23.83 28.59
N SER A 26 21.20 24.40 29.79
CA SER A 26 20.57 23.78 30.96
C SER A 26 19.05 23.72 30.82
N ALA A 27 18.45 22.67 31.37
CA ALA A 27 17.01 22.42 31.38
C ALA A 27 16.30 23.34 32.38
N GLN A 28 15.58 24.32 31.84
CA GLN A 28 14.35 24.93 32.41
C GLN A 28 13.75 25.92 31.41
N ASP A 29 12.60 25.66 30.95
CA ASP A 29 11.77 26.15 29.85
C ASP A 29 11.91 25.30 28.61
N THR A 30 10.78 24.77 28.15
CA THR A 30 10.65 24.07 26.86
C THR A 30 10.83 25.09 25.72
N ILE A 31 12.09 25.52 25.53
CA ILE A 31 12.45 26.37 24.38
C ILE A 31 12.40 25.46 23.17
N LYS A 32 11.40 25.66 22.33
CA LYS A 32 11.30 24.98 21.01
C LYS A 32 12.62 25.07 20.27
N ARG A 33 13.05 23.95 19.72
CA ARG A 33 14.26 23.91 18.89
C ARG A 33 14.16 24.82 17.67
N PRO A 34 15.29 25.30 17.14
CA PRO A 34 15.30 26.09 15.91
C PRO A 34 14.56 25.42 14.75
N LEU A 35 14.77 24.12 14.51
CA LEU A 35 14.04 23.37 13.47
C LEU A 35 12.54 23.28 13.71
N GLU A 36 12.09 23.12 14.95
CA GLU A 36 10.65 23.10 15.28
C GLU A 36 9.98 24.42 14.91
N LYS A 37 10.62 25.56 15.31
CA LYS A 37 10.16 26.89 14.92
C LYS A 37 10.19 27.10 13.40
N ALA A 38 11.22 26.58 12.74
CA ALA A 38 11.36 26.65 11.29
C ALA A 38 10.22 25.92 10.58
N LEU A 39 9.84 24.75 11.07
CA LEU A 39 8.71 23.96 10.52
C LEU A 39 7.36 24.66 10.75
N GLU A 40 7.18 25.35 11.88
CA GLU A 40 5.99 26.18 12.13
C GLU A 40 5.93 27.38 11.18
N ALA A 41 7.05 28.11 11.00
CA ALA A 41 7.14 29.21 10.04
C ALA A 41 6.87 28.72 8.60
N MET A 42 7.42 27.59 8.22
CA MET A 42 7.18 26.93 6.93
C MET A 42 5.69 26.61 6.72
N ARG A 43 5.02 26.00 7.70
CA ARG A 43 3.58 25.67 7.64
C ARG A 43 2.73 26.92 7.51
N SER A 44 3.20 28.05 8.06
CA SER A 44 2.57 29.36 7.94
C SER A 44 2.90 30.09 6.63
N GLY A 45 3.73 29.49 5.76
CA GLY A 45 4.13 30.04 4.46
C GLY A 45 5.33 30.99 4.50
N TYR A 46 5.97 31.18 5.66
CA TYR A 46 7.14 32.07 5.84
C TYR A 46 8.45 31.35 5.52
N TRP A 47 8.64 30.97 4.25
CA TRP A 47 9.77 30.14 3.79
C TRP A 47 11.14 30.73 4.05
N TYR A 48 11.30 32.05 3.86
CA TYR A 48 12.58 32.74 4.13
C TYR A 48 12.95 32.64 5.61
N GLU A 49 12.02 32.96 6.49
CA GLU A 49 12.20 32.88 7.95
C GLU A 49 12.47 31.41 8.38
N ALA A 50 11.74 30.48 7.82
CA ALA A 50 11.95 29.06 8.08
C ALA A 50 13.38 28.60 7.76
N LYS A 51 13.94 29.03 6.61
CA LYS A 51 15.34 28.71 6.25
C LYS A 51 16.35 29.34 7.23
N GLN A 52 16.11 30.58 7.66
CA GLN A 52 16.97 31.26 8.63
C GLN A 52 16.95 30.61 10.02
N LEU A 53 15.76 30.25 10.50
CA LEU A 53 15.62 29.55 11.77
C LEU A 53 16.26 28.15 11.75
N ALA A 54 16.07 27.38 10.68
CA ALA A 54 16.64 26.06 10.55
C ALA A 54 18.19 26.08 10.49
N GLU A 55 18.79 27.15 9.99
CA GLU A 55 20.27 27.28 9.87
C GLU A 55 20.95 27.23 11.23
N ALA A 56 20.27 27.63 12.31
CA ALA A 56 20.76 27.53 13.68
C ALA A 56 20.92 26.09 14.19
N ASP A 57 20.18 25.12 13.62
CA ASP A 57 20.34 23.67 13.86
C ASP A 57 21.25 23.01 12.79
N GLY A 58 21.87 23.81 11.93
CA GLY A 58 22.87 23.39 10.94
C GLY A 58 22.31 23.13 9.54
N LYS A 59 23.23 22.76 8.65
CA LYS A 59 22.93 22.63 7.21
C LYS A 59 21.87 21.59 6.88
N VAL A 60 21.87 20.46 7.59
CA VAL A 60 20.88 19.39 7.38
C VAL A 60 19.48 19.87 7.77
N ALA A 61 19.34 20.64 8.85
CA ALA A 61 18.06 21.23 9.23
C ALA A 61 17.54 22.22 8.16
N ARG A 62 18.44 23.05 7.59
CA ARG A 62 18.07 23.91 6.46
C ARG A 62 17.66 23.08 5.23
N ASP A 63 18.36 21.99 4.95
CA ASP A 63 18.02 21.10 3.84
C ASP A 63 16.65 20.42 4.04
N ILE A 64 16.19 20.15 5.28
CA ILE A 64 14.82 19.71 5.56
C ILE A 64 13.79 20.75 5.08
N ILE A 65 14.02 22.04 5.34
CA ILE A 65 13.11 23.10 4.87
C ILE A 65 13.15 23.21 3.34
N LEU A 66 14.34 23.14 2.71
CA LEU A 66 14.49 23.11 1.26
C LEU A 66 13.79 21.93 0.61
N TRP A 67 13.86 20.74 1.24
CA TRP A 67 13.13 19.54 0.77
C TRP A 67 11.62 19.77 0.70
N HIS A 68 11.05 20.45 1.69
CA HIS A 68 9.64 20.85 1.68
C HIS A 68 9.35 21.93 0.64
N GLU A 69 10.22 22.96 0.53
CA GLU A 69 10.07 24.08 -0.39
C GLU A 69 10.00 23.60 -1.83
N PHE A 70 10.95 22.75 -2.27
CA PHE A 70 10.95 22.19 -3.62
C PHE A 70 9.77 21.25 -3.89
N ARG A 71 9.34 20.49 -2.90
CA ARG A 71 8.12 19.65 -3.00
C ARG A 71 6.83 20.48 -3.12
N SER A 72 6.86 21.75 -2.76
CA SER A 72 5.77 22.70 -2.99
C SER A 72 5.91 23.51 -4.30
N GLY A 73 6.93 23.20 -5.11
CA GLY A 73 7.21 23.90 -6.38
C GLY A 73 7.83 25.27 -6.20
N ARG A 74 8.45 25.53 -5.05
CA ARG A 74 9.06 26.82 -4.68
C ARG A 74 10.57 26.71 -4.53
N GLY A 75 11.25 27.87 -4.41
CA GLY A 75 12.69 27.96 -4.25
C GLY A 75 13.37 28.57 -5.46
N SER A 76 14.69 28.39 -5.57
CA SER A 76 15.48 28.87 -6.69
C SER A 76 16.20 27.74 -7.43
N PRO A 77 16.48 27.89 -8.74
CA PRO A 77 17.24 26.92 -9.54
C PRO A 77 18.61 26.57 -8.91
N THR A 78 19.31 27.55 -8.39
CA THR A 78 20.63 27.37 -7.75
C THR A 78 20.51 26.50 -6.49
N GLU A 79 19.59 26.86 -5.58
CA GLU A 79 19.37 26.09 -4.35
C GLU A 79 18.92 24.65 -4.66
N LEU A 80 18.07 24.43 -5.67
CA LEU A 80 17.63 23.09 -6.07
C LEU A 80 18.80 22.24 -6.57
N ARG A 81 19.67 22.78 -7.43
CA ARG A 81 20.86 22.06 -7.92
C ARG A 81 21.79 21.68 -6.77
N GLU A 82 22.10 22.63 -5.91
CA GLU A 82 22.95 22.39 -4.75
C GLU A 82 22.36 21.38 -3.77
N PHE A 83 21.04 21.45 -3.53
CA PHE A 83 20.33 20.49 -2.70
C PHE A 83 20.44 19.07 -3.27
N LEU A 84 20.16 18.89 -4.56
CA LEU A 84 20.21 17.58 -5.22
C LEU A 84 21.64 17.01 -5.28
N GLN A 85 22.67 17.85 -5.37
CA GLN A 85 24.06 17.39 -5.29
C GLN A 85 24.43 16.86 -3.91
N ARG A 86 23.93 17.50 -2.84
CA ARG A 86 24.24 17.10 -1.45
C ARG A 86 23.40 15.91 -0.97
N ASN A 87 22.18 15.79 -1.42
CA ASN A 87 21.15 14.92 -0.86
C ASN A 87 20.61 13.92 -1.91
N GLN A 88 21.53 13.23 -2.61
CA GLN A 88 21.18 12.28 -3.69
C GLN A 88 20.41 11.06 -3.21
N ASP A 89 20.48 10.75 -1.93
CA ASP A 89 19.89 9.61 -1.25
C ASP A 89 18.67 9.96 -0.39
N TRP A 90 18.15 11.19 -0.46
CA TRP A 90 16.99 11.60 0.33
C TRP A 90 15.67 10.97 -0.19
N PRO A 91 14.68 10.72 0.70
CA PRO A 91 13.42 10.10 0.28
C PRO A 91 12.57 11.00 -0.62
N GLY A 92 11.93 10.40 -1.62
CA GLY A 92 10.95 11.08 -2.47
C GLY A 92 11.52 12.07 -3.47
N LEU A 93 12.78 11.93 -3.87
CA LEU A 93 13.42 12.76 -4.89
C LEU A 93 12.70 12.77 -6.25
N PRO A 94 12.11 11.67 -6.77
CA PRO A 94 11.35 11.73 -8.00
C PRO A 94 10.20 12.76 -7.96
N TYR A 95 9.41 12.76 -6.88
CA TYR A 95 8.34 13.74 -6.67
C TYR A 95 8.88 15.17 -6.49
N LEU A 96 9.99 15.31 -5.73
CA LEU A 96 10.64 16.61 -5.54
C LEU A 96 11.16 17.19 -6.87
N LYS A 97 11.76 16.36 -7.73
CA LYS A 97 12.24 16.78 -9.06
C LYS A 97 11.08 17.23 -9.92
N GLU A 98 9.96 16.47 -9.96
CA GLU A 98 8.76 16.86 -10.72
C GLU A 98 8.20 18.22 -10.26
N LYS A 99 8.00 18.40 -8.94
CA LYS A 99 7.50 19.68 -8.41
C LYS A 99 8.51 20.79 -8.52
N GLY A 100 9.79 20.47 -8.32
CA GLY A 100 10.90 21.41 -8.45
C GLY A 100 11.12 21.97 -9.86
N GLU A 101 10.57 21.35 -10.91
CA GLU A 101 10.59 21.92 -12.26
C GLU A 101 10.00 23.34 -12.31
N GLN A 102 9.06 23.65 -11.42
CA GLN A 102 8.41 24.97 -11.38
C GLN A 102 9.38 26.12 -11.07
N VAL A 103 10.50 25.86 -10.38
CA VAL A 103 11.48 26.91 -10.09
C VAL A 103 12.16 27.47 -11.33
N PHE A 104 12.08 26.74 -12.48
CA PHE A 104 12.66 27.17 -13.74
C PHE A 104 11.69 27.98 -14.62
N PHE A 105 10.40 28.13 -14.22
CA PHE A 105 9.38 28.75 -15.08
C PHE A 105 9.66 30.21 -15.41
N GLU A 106 10.38 30.93 -14.55
CA GLU A 106 10.80 32.32 -14.74
C GLU A 106 12.32 32.44 -14.97
N SER A 107 13.01 31.34 -15.27
CA SER A 107 14.45 31.30 -15.47
C SER A 107 14.85 31.79 -16.86
N SER A 108 16.11 32.15 -17.01
CA SER A 108 16.70 32.49 -18.31
C SER A 108 16.71 31.23 -19.23
N ARG A 109 16.66 31.49 -20.55
CA ARG A 109 16.77 30.41 -21.54
C ARG A 109 17.97 29.49 -21.31
N ASN A 110 19.10 30.05 -20.97
CA ASN A 110 20.33 29.28 -20.75
C ASN A 110 20.22 28.36 -19.53
N GLU A 111 19.58 28.80 -18.46
CA GLU A 111 19.33 27.99 -17.27
C GLU A 111 18.33 26.86 -17.56
N ILE A 112 17.25 27.15 -18.30
CA ILE A 112 16.26 26.16 -18.76
C ILE A 112 16.98 25.08 -19.59
N LEU A 113 17.73 25.48 -20.63
CA LEU A 113 18.46 24.54 -21.48
C LEU A 113 19.46 23.72 -20.68
N SER A 114 20.26 24.37 -19.82
CA SER A 114 21.26 23.69 -19.00
C SER A 114 20.65 22.65 -18.06
N TRP A 115 19.48 22.91 -17.52
CA TRP A 115 18.80 21.98 -16.62
C TRP A 115 18.14 20.83 -17.38
N PHE A 116 17.29 21.14 -18.36
CA PHE A 116 16.44 20.13 -19.01
C PHE A 116 17.19 19.30 -20.08
N ASP A 117 18.39 19.73 -20.51
CA ASP A 117 19.26 18.88 -21.32
C ASP A 117 19.78 17.66 -20.51
N GLU A 118 19.99 17.80 -19.18
CA GLU A 118 20.42 16.73 -18.28
C GLU A 118 19.24 16.04 -17.56
N ASN A 119 18.14 16.77 -17.32
CA ASN A 119 16.95 16.31 -16.61
C ASN A 119 15.72 16.50 -17.50
N PRO A 120 15.37 15.54 -18.36
CA PRO A 120 14.20 15.67 -19.24
C PRO A 120 12.94 16.05 -18.48
N PRO A 121 12.06 16.94 -19.03
CA PRO A 121 10.90 17.44 -18.32
C PRO A 121 9.91 16.31 -17.98
N ILE A 122 9.47 16.28 -16.73
CA ILE A 122 8.51 15.30 -16.22
C ILE A 122 7.09 15.80 -16.48
N SER A 123 6.81 17.06 -16.12
CA SER A 123 5.49 17.67 -16.28
C SER A 123 5.26 18.25 -17.68
N PRO A 124 4.00 18.25 -18.20
CA PRO A 124 3.68 18.91 -19.46
C PRO A 124 3.99 20.42 -19.47
N SER A 125 3.81 21.09 -18.33
CA SER A 125 4.14 22.52 -18.19
C SER A 125 5.64 22.79 -18.34
N ALA A 126 6.49 21.96 -17.72
CA ALA A 126 7.94 22.06 -17.89
C ALA A 126 8.38 21.75 -19.33
N ALA A 127 7.68 20.82 -19.99
CA ALA A 127 7.92 20.52 -21.39
C ALA A 127 7.67 21.74 -22.30
N THR A 128 6.66 22.59 -22.00
CA THR A 128 6.42 23.80 -22.81
C THR A 128 7.56 24.82 -22.67
N ILE A 129 8.03 25.11 -21.47
CA ILE A 129 9.12 26.09 -21.29
C ILE A 129 10.44 25.60 -21.89
N TYR A 130 10.69 24.28 -21.78
CA TYR A 130 11.88 23.70 -22.42
C TYR A 130 11.78 23.69 -23.95
N ALA A 131 10.61 23.37 -24.51
CA ALA A 131 10.37 23.44 -25.93
C ALA A 131 10.50 24.87 -26.48
N ASP A 132 9.96 25.88 -25.78
CA ASP A 132 10.13 27.29 -26.15
C ASP A 132 11.63 27.67 -26.16
N ALA A 133 12.39 27.31 -25.14
CA ALA A 133 13.83 27.57 -25.07
C ALA A 133 14.62 26.86 -26.20
N LEU A 134 14.20 25.65 -26.59
CA LEU A 134 14.79 24.92 -27.71
C LEU A 134 14.48 25.58 -29.05
N LEU A 135 13.24 26.05 -29.27
CA LEU A 135 12.84 26.76 -30.48
C LEU A 135 13.64 28.05 -30.65
N GLU A 136 13.80 28.84 -29.59
CA GLU A 136 14.64 30.05 -29.59
C GLU A 136 16.12 29.75 -29.86
N ALA A 137 16.59 28.53 -29.51
CA ALA A 137 17.95 28.05 -29.78
C ALA A 137 18.07 27.39 -31.18
N GLY A 138 17.04 27.36 -32.01
CA GLY A 138 17.02 26.75 -33.33
C GLY A 138 16.97 25.22 -33.32
N LYS A 139 16.67 24.59 -32.19
CA LYS A 139 16.61 23.12 -32.01
C LYS A 139 15.18 22.58 -32.24
N THR A 140 14.56 22.93 -33.36
CA THR A 140 13.12 22.70 -33.67
C THR A 140 12.73 21.21 -33.49
N ASN A 141 13.47 20.29 -34.10
CA ASN A 141 13.11 18.87 -34.08
C ASN A 141 13.05 18.33 -32.64
N LYS A 142 13.97 18.75 -31.76
CA LYS A 142 13.97 18.32 -30.34
C LYS A 142 12.77 18.87 -29.59
N ALA A 143 12.40 20.12 -29.85
CA ALA A 143 11.23 20.74 -29.24
C ALA A 143 9.92 20.02 -29.65
N GLU A 144 9.76 19.73 -30.94
CA GLU A 144 8.60 19.00 -31.46
C GLU A 144 8.44 17.62 -30.81
N LEU A 145 9.51 16.84 -30.74
CA LEU A 145 9.48 15.50 -30.09
C LEU A 145 9.01 15.56 -28.65
N ILE A 146 9.47 16.55 -27.88
CA ILE A 146 9.12 16.70 -26.45
C ILE A 146 7.64 17.03 -26.31
N VAL A 147 7.11 17.97 -27.08
CA VAL A 147 5.70 18.37 -26.97
C VAL A 147 4.77 17.28 -27.54
N GLN A 148 5.18 16.54 -28.55
CA GLN A 148 4.43 15.40 -29.10
C GLN A 148 4.32 14.27 -28.08
N ASP A 149 5.42 13.91 -27.39
CA ASP A 149 5.43 12.92 -26.33
C ASP A 149 4.42 13.28 -25.25
N LYS A 150 4.50 14.50 -24.70
CA LYS A 150 3.58 14.94 -23.64
C LYS A 150 2.14 15.09 -24.11
N TRP A 151 1.95 15.49 -25.38
CA TRP A 151 0.63 15.59 -25.98
C TRP A 151 -0.09 14.25 -26.01
N ILE A 152 0.58 13.18 -26.35
CA ILE A 152 0.01 11.84 -26.40
C ILE A 152 -0.08 11.26 -24.98
N SER A 153 0.99 11.32 -24.20
CA SER A 153 1.13 10.55 -22.98
C SER A 153 0.39 11.14 -21.77
N GLU A 154 0.08 12.46 -21.74
CA GLU A 154 -0.40 13.12 -20.53
C GLU A 154 -1.82 13.68 -20.64
N VAL A 155 -2.60 13.60 -19.57
CA VAL A 155 -3.85 14.33 -19.43
C VAL A 155 -3.53 15.75 -18.97
N MET A 156 -4.05 16.73 -19.70
CA MET A 156 -3.87 18.15 -19.41
C MET A 156 -5.23 18.77 -19.11
N ASP A 157 -5.24 19.81 -18.26
CA ASP A 157 -6.41 20.67 -18.13
C ASP A 157 -6.63 21.52 -19.40
N SER A 158 -7.80 22.15 -19.53
CA SER A 158 -8.17 22.92 -20.71
C SER A 158 -7.23 24.10 -20.98
N ASP A 159 -6.70 24.74 -19.94
CA ASP A 159 -5.81 25.88 -20.08
C ASP A 159 -4.47 25.45 -20.69
N LEU A 160 -3.87 24.41 -20.15
CA LEU A 160 -2.60 23.88 -20.67
C LEU A 160 -2.79 23.26 -22.07
N GLN A 161 -3.89 22.55 -22.30
CA GLN A 161 -4.22 22.02 -23.62
C GLN A 161 -4.34 23.14 -24.67
N THR A 162 -4.97 24.26 -24.31
CA THR A 162 -5.04 25.45 -25.16
C THR A 162 -3.66 26.03 -25.45
N VAL A 163 -2.75 26.06 -24.46
CA VAL A 163 -1.37 26.50 -24.67
C VAL A 163 -0.67 25.61 -25.70
N TYR A 164 -0.80 24.30 -25.59
CA TYR A 164 -0.21 23.32 -26.51
C TYR A 164 -0.73 23.53 -27.92
N LEU A 165 -2.05 23.61 -28.12
CA LEU A 165 -2.69 23.83 -29.42
C LEU A 165 -2.30 25.17 -30.06
N ARG A 166 -2.24 26.25 -29.28
CA ARG A 166 -1.85 27.56 -29.78
C ARG A 166 -0.39 27.64 -30.21
N LYS A 167 0.51 27.03 -29.47
CA LYS A 167 1.96 27.16 -29.71
C LYS A 167 2.53 26.12 -30.66
N TYR A 168 1.98 24.93 -30.68
CA TYR A 168 2.58 23.77 -31.35
C TYR A 168 1.62 23.07 -32.32
N ASP A 169 0.58 23.77 -32.80
CA ASP A 169 -0.49 23.22 -33.69
C ASP A 169 0.07 22.41 -34.85
N VAL A 170 1.07 22.95 -35.55
CA VAL A 170 1.69 22.27 -36.71
C VAL A 170 2.29 20.93 -36.33
N ALA A 171 3.03 20.88 -35.21
CA ALA A 171 3.67 19.68 -34.73
C ALA A 171 2.68 18.62 -34.20
N LEU A 172 1.50 19.04 -33.74
CA LEU A 172 0.50 18.20 -33.08
C LEU A 172 -0.62 17.74 -34.01
N SER A 173 -0.80 18.39 -35.19
CA SER A 173 -1.97 18.23 -36.07
C SER A 173 -2.26 16.78 -36.49
N GLN A 174 -1.24 15.95 -36.65
CA GLN A 174 -1.39 14.54 -37.05
C GLN A 174 -1.62 13.59 -35.85
N LEU A 175 -1.55 14.08 -34.61
CA LEU A 175 -1.57 13.28 -33.39
C LEU A 175 -2.88 13.35 -32.59
N HIS A 176 -3.86 14.17 -33.08
CA HIS A 176 -5.12 14.37 -32.36
C HIS A 176 -5.94 13.09 -32.21
N ASP A 177 -6.01 12.31 -33.31
CA ASP A 177 -6.73 11.04 -33.31
C ASP A 177 -6.11 10.05 -32.29
N GLU A 178 -4.78 9.93 -32.28
CA GLU A 178 -4.04 9.08 -31.31
C GLU A 178 -4.25 9.54 -29.87
N ARG A 179 -4.11 10.87 -29.61
CA ARG A 179 -4.41 11.46 -28.30
C ARG A 179 -5.82 11.11 -27.84
N SER A 180 -6.81 11.15 -28.74
CA SER A 180 -8.20 10.84 -28.40
C SER A 180 -8.36 9.42 -27.83
N ILE A 181 -7.62 8.45 -28.33
CA ILE A 181 -7.60 7.07 -27.82
C ILE A 181 -7.00 7.01 -26.43
N GLU A 182 -5.89 7.72 -26.18
CA GLU A 182 -5.27 7.80 -24.88
C GLU A 182 -6.22 8.39 -23.81
N LEU A 183 -6.89 9.49 -24.15
CA LEU A 183 -7.88 10.13 -23.27
C LEU A 183 -9.09 9.23 -23.01
N LEU A 184 -9.56 8.48 -24.01
CA LEU A 184 -10.64 7.50 -23.84
C LEU A 184 -10.26 6.35 -22.89
N TRP A 185 -9.03 5.84 -22.96
CA TRP A 185 -8.57 4.79 -22.04
C TRP A 185 -8.51 5.27 -20.58
N ARG A 186 -8.30 6.58 -20.37
CA ARG A 186 -8.19 7.21 -19.06
C ARG A 186 -9.49 7.82 -18.54
N ASP A 187 -10.58 7.72 -19.32
CA ASP A 187 -11.88 8.39 -19.04
C ASP A 187 -11.75 9.92 -18.85
N ALA A 188 -10.74 10.53 -19.48
CA ALA A 188 -10.47 11.97 -19.42
C ALA A 188 -11.40 12.74 -20.37
N PHE A 189 -12.71 12.74 -20.08
CA PHE A 189 -13.73 13.25 -20.99
C PHE A 189 -13.72 14.79 -21.13
N GLU A 190 -13.30 15.54 -20.13
CA GLU A 190 -13.17 16.98 -20.19
C GLU A 190 -12.09 17.39 -21.20
N ALA A 191 -10.90 16.83 -21.11
CA ALA A 191 -9.83 17.06 -22.07
C ALA A 191 -10.17 16.60 -23.49
N LEU A 192 -11.04 15.58 -23.60
CA LEU A 192 -11.52 15.07 -24.88
C LEU A 192 -12.53 15.99 -25.54
N ASP A 193 -13.41 16.67 -24.80
CA ASP A 193 -14.42 17.57 -25.31
C ASP A 193 -13.77 18.73 -26.11
N ASP A 194 -12.66 19.28 -25.64
CA ASP A 194 -11.88 20.31 -26.32
C ASP A 194 -11.19 19.79 -27.61
N LEU A 195 -10.86 18.49 -27.62
CA LEU A 195 -10.15 17.84 -28.73
C LEU A 195 -11.09 17.44 -29.89
N ILE A 196 -12.38 17.16 -29.62
CA ILE A 196 -13.34 16.64 -30.61
C ILE A 196 -13.40 17.44 -31.90
N PRO A 197 -13.39 18.81 -31.90
CA PRO A 197 -13.42 19.59 -33.14
C PRO A 197 -12.26 19.29 -34.11
N LEU A 198 -11.09 18.91 -33.55
CA LEU A 198 -9.83 18.71 -34.27
C LEU A 198 -9.66 17.29 -34.82
N LEU A 199 -10.48 16.34 -34.38
CA LEU A 199 -10.40 14.94 -34.80
C LEU A 199 -10.84 14.77 -36.26
N SER A 200 -10.33 13.72 -36.91
CA SER A 200 -10.90 13.24 -38.18
C SER A 200 -12.35 12.77 -38.00
N ASP A 201 -13.14 12.78 -39.05
CA ASP A 201 -14.57 12.43 -39.00
C ASP A 201 -14.80 11.00 -38.49
N ASP A 202 -13.88 10.09 -38.76
CA ASP A 202 -13.97 8.70 -38.33
C ASP A 202 -13.74 8.57 -36.85
N TYR A 203 -12.73 9.25 -36.29
CA TYR A 203 -12.47 9.29 -34.86
C TYR A 203 -13.52 10.06 -34.06
N LYS A 204 -14.14 11.13 -34.66
CA LYS A 204 -15.32 11.80 -34.06
C LYS A 204 -16.46 10.81 -33.80
N LYS A 205 -16.71 9.90 -34.76
CA LYS A 205 -17.78 8.88 -34.64
C LYS A 205 -17.40 7.85 -33.57
N LEU A 206 -16.13 7.39 -33.55
CA LEU A 206 -15.61 6.45 -32.54
C LEU A 206 -15.72 7.05 -31.13
N VAL A 207 -15.20 8.27 -30.93
CA VAL A 207 -15.24 8.98 -29.65
C VAL A 207 -16.67 9.13 -29.13
N LYS A 208 -17.61 9.58 -29.99
CA LYS A 208 -19.03 9.71 -29.61
C LYS A 208 -19.64 8.39 -29.14
N ALA A 209 -19.32 7.27 -29.81
CA ALA A 209 -19.82 5.95 -29.45
C ALA A 209 -19.22 5.47 -28.11
N VAL A 210 -17.91 5.62 -27.95
CA VAL A 210 -17.21 5.19 -26.72
C VAL A 210 -17.66 6.01 -25.50
N VAL A 211 -17.72 7.35 -25.63
CA VAL A 211 -18.18 8.24 -24.55
C VAL A 211 -19.63 7.91 -24.14
N ALA A 212 -20.53 7.66 -25.09
CA ALA A 212 -21.92 7.29 -24.81
C ALA A 212 -21.99 5.97 -24.03
N LEU A 213 -21.20 4.96 -24.40
CA LEU A 213 -21.10 3.69 -23.70
C LEU A 213 -20.49 3.82 -22.29
N ARG A 214 -19.42 4.60 -22.17
CA ARG A 214 -18.70 4.81 -20.89
C ARG A 214 -19.49 5.65 -19.89
N LYS A 215 -20.27 6.63 -20.37
CA LYS A 215 -21.26 7.39 -19.57
C LYS A 215 -22.57 6.60 -19.36
N TYR A 216 -22.60 5.32 -19.75
CA TYR A 216 -23.73 4.40 -19.59
C TYR A 216 -25.06 4.96 -20.11
N LYS A 217 -25.08 5.61 -21.27
CA LYS A 217 -26.34 5.98 -21.93
C LYS A 217 -27.13 4.73 -22.28
N LYS A 218 -28.44 4.73 -22.00
CA LYS A 218 -29.30 3.55 -22.23
C LYS A 218 -29.74 3.46 -23.69
N ASP A 219 -30.16 4.59 -24.27
CA ASP A 219 -30.75 4.64 -25.58
C ASP A 219 -29.79 5.21 -26.62
N GLY A 220 -29.98 4.79 -27.87
CA GLY A 220 -29.24 5.32 -29.01
C GLY A 220 -27.80 4.81 -29.18
N VAL A 221 -27.25 4.02 -28.25
CA VAL A 221 -25.86 3.54 -28.35
C VAL A 221 -25.63 2.67 -29.58
N ASN A 222 -26.56 1.80 -29.93
CA ASN A 222 -26.43 0.96 -31.14
C ASN A 222 -26.32 1.80 -32.41
N THR A 223 -27.08 2.88 -32.51
CA THR A 223 -27.02 3.82 -33.68
C THR A 223 -25.63 4.47 -33.73
N LEU A 224 -25.06 4.85 -32.56
CA LEU A 224 -23.72 5.44 -32.56
C LEU A 224 -22.64 4.40 -32.92
N ILE A 225 -22.74 3.18 -32.43
CA ILE A 225 -21.81 2.09 -32.80
C ILE A 225 -21.88 1.80 -34.30
N ASN A 226 -23.09 1.74 -34.90
CA ASN A 226 -23.26 1.45 -36.32
C ASN A 226 -22.71 2.56 -37.23
N ARG A 227 -22.58 3.80 -36.73
CA ARG A 227 -21.96 4.92 -37.45
C ARG A 227 -20.42 4.87 -37.41
N VAL A 228 -19.82 4.09 -36.53
CA VAL A 228 -18.37 3.91 -36.50
C VAL A 228 -17.94 3.18 -37.78
N PRO A 229 -16.93 3.67 -38.52
CA PRO A 229 -16.40 3.00 -39.71
C PRO A 229 -15.97 1.56 -39.41
N GLU A 230 -16.05 0.72 -40.45
CA GLU A 230 -15.73 -0.72 -40.31
C GLU A 230 -14.29 -0.93 -39.82
N THR A 231 -13.35 -0.11 -40.26
CA THR A 231 -11.94 -0.11 -39.84
C THR A 231 -11.74 0.12 -38.34
N LEU A 232 -12.65 0.88 -37.71
CA LEU A 232 -12.59 1.20 -36.25
C LEU A 232 -13.63 0.44 -35.42
N ARG A 233 -14.50 -0.37 -36.05
CA ARG A 233 -15.60 -1.04 -35.36
C ARG A 233 -15.13 -2.10 -34.35
N ASN A 234 -13.93 -2.63 -34.58
CA ASN A 234 -13.27 -3.59 -33.69
C ASN A 234 -12.14 -2.96 -32.85
N HIS A 235 -12.06 -1.62 -32.81
CA HIS A 235 -11.05 -0.93 -32.04
C HIS A 235 -11.12 -1.34 -30.56
N PRO A 236 -9.99 -1.70 -29.90
CA PRO A 236 -9.99 -2.21 -28.52
C PRO A 236 -10.71 -1.32 -27.51
N VAL A 237 -10.58 0.01 -27.61
CA VAL A 237 -11.26 0.96 -26.71
C VAL A 237 -12.79 0.88 -26.84
N LEU A 238 -13.32 0.68 -28.04
CA LEU A 238 -14.76 0.51 -28.28
C LEU A 238 -15.24 -0.84 -27.72
N ASN A 239 -14.48 -1.89 -27.94
CA ASN A 239 -14.77 -3.22 -27.41
C ASN A 239 -14.81 -3.22 -25.90
N PHE A 240 -13.87 -2.57 -25.22
CA PHE A 240 -13.88 -2.42 -23.78
C PHE A 240 -15.11 -1.63 -23.28
N ALA A 241 -15.44 -0.54 -23.95
CA ALA A 241 -16.63 0.24 -23.62
C ALA A 241 -17.93 -0.57 -23.79
N ARG A 242 -18.06 -1.36 -24.87
CA ARG A 242 -19.19 -2.28 -25.10
C ARG A 242 -19.28 -3.36 -24.01
N PHE A 243 -18.15 -3.93 -23.64
CA PHE A 243 -18.07 -4.93 -22.57
C PHE A 243 -18.55 -4.36 -21.24
N LYS A 244 -18.03 -3.20 -20.80
CA LYS A 244 -18.43 -2.53 -19.56
C LYS A 244 -19.92 -2.14 -19.57
N TRP A 245 -20.40 -1.65 -20.69
CA TRP A 245 -21.82 -1.27 -20.85
C TRP A 245 -22.75 -2.49 -20.75
N ARG A 246 -22.38 -3.60 -21.38
CA ARG A 246 -23.15 -4.86 -21.31
C ARG A 246 -23.25 -5.38 -19.88
N LEU A 247 -22.13 -5.41 -19.15
CA LEU A 247 -22.14 -5.81 -17.73
C LEU A 247 -23.02 -4.89 -16.88
N LYS A 248 -22.98 -3.57 -17.11
CA LYS A 248 -23.80 -2.60 -16.37
C LYS A 248 -25.29 -2.84 -16.51
N TYR A 249 -25.72 -3.31 -17.69
CA TYR A 249 -27.13 -3.53 -18.01
C TYR A 249 -27.58 -5.00 -17.97
N GLY A 250 -26.77 -5.90 -17.39
CA GLY A 250 -27.11 -7.30 -17.21
C GLY A 250 -27.12 -8.13 -18.51
N TYR A 251 -26.39 -7.70 -19.54
CA TYR A 251 -26.18 -8.49 -20.77
C TYR A 251 -24.94 -9.38 -20.61
N ASP A 252 -24.87 -10.13 -19.52
CA ASP A 252 -23.66 -10.84 -19.08
C ASP A 252 -23.19 -11.87 -20.11
N ASP A 253 -24.07 -12.68 -20.68
CA ASP A 253 -23.70 -13.67 -21.71
C ASP A 253 -23.01 -13.03 -22.91
N ARG A 254 -23.55 -11.88 -23.39
CA ARG A 254 -22.97 -11.15 -24.52
C ARG A 254 -21.66 -10.46 -24.14
N ALA A 255 -21.51 -10.07 -22.87
CA ALA A 255 -20.27 -9.49 -22.36
C ALA A 255 -19.18 -10.57 -22.27
N PHE A 256 -19.51 -11.74 -21.75
CA PHE A 256 -18.58 -12.86 -21.63
C PHE A 256 -18.17 -13.41 -23.00
N GLN A 257 -19.14 -13.58 -23.92
CA GLN A 257 -18.82 -13.98 -25.28
C GLN A 257 -17.79 -13.03 -25.92
N LEU A 258 -18.04 -11.73 -25.84
CA LEU A 258 -17.10 -10.72 -26.38
C LEU A 258 -15.72 -10.82 -25.69
N LEU A 259 -15.69 -10.98 -24.36
CA LEU A 259 -14.44 -11.13 -23.62
C LEU A 259 -13.65 -12.34 -24.09
N TYR A 260 -14.33 -13.49 -24.31
CA TYR A 260 -13.67 -14.73 -24.74
C TYR A 260 -13.11 -14.60 -26.16
N GLU A 261 -13.88 -14.02 -27.09
CA GLU A 261 -13.40 -13.74 -28.46
C GLU A 261 -12.16 -12.83 -28.47
N LEU A 262 -12.17 -11.78 -27.64
CA LEU A 262 -11.04 -10.85 -27.55
C LEU A 262 -9.83 -11.43 -26.79
N SER A 263 -10.03 -12.49 -25.98
CA SER A 263 -8.97 -13.14 -25.22
C SER A 263 -8.14 -14.13 -26.04
N GLU A 264 -8.40 -14.25 -27.34
CA GLU A 264 -7.60 -15.11 -28.22
C GLU A 264 -6.24 -14.48 -28.56
N LYS A 265 -6.15 -13.13 -28.60
CA LYS A 265 -4.92 -12.41 -28.93
C LYS A 265 -4.80 -11.12 -28.12
N LYS A 266 -3.56 -10.80 -27.69
CA LYS A 266 -3.26 -9.60 -26.90
C LYS A 266 -3.72 -8.30 -27.60
N GLU A 267 -3.52 -8.21 -28.92
CA GLU A 267 -3.84 -7.03 -29.73
C GLU A 267 -5.34 -6.67 -29.70
N TYR A 268 -6.21 -7.68 -29.55
CA TYR A 268 -7.66 -7.46 -29.48
C TYR A 268 -8.10 -6.76 -28.18
N LEU A 269 -7.33 -6.91 -27.11
CA LEU A 269 -7.58 -6.25 -25.82
C LEU A 269 -7.03 -4.81 -25.80
N GLY A 270 -6.01 -4.52 -26.59
CA GLY A 270 -5.29 -3.24 -26.62
C GLY A 270 -4.52 -2.96 -25.34
N ARG A 271 -5.23 -2.80 -24.20
CA ARG A 271 -4.64 -2.59 -22.88
C ARG A 271 -5.08 -3.67 -21.88
N PRO A 272 -4.41 -4.81 -21.84
CA PRO A 272 -4.74 -5.95 -20.96
C PRO A 272 -4.88 -5.60 -19.48
N GLU A 273 -4.10 -4.64 -18.99
CA GLU A 273 -4.10 -4.18 -17.60
C GLU A 273 -5.46 -3.60 -17.20
N ILE A 274 -6.10 -2.84 -18.09
CA ILE A 274 -7.42 -2.22 -17.85
C ILE A 274 -8.51 -3.30 -17.74
N TRP A 275 -8.40 -4.36 -18.55
CA TRP A 275 -9.30 -5.50 -18.47
C TRP A 275 -9.05 -6.34 -17.20
N GLY A 276 -7.79 -6.49 -16.78
CA GLY A 276 -7.37 -7.37 -15.68
C GLY A 276 -8.09 -7.10 -14.37
N ALA A 277 -8.21 -5.83 -13.98
CA ALA A 277 -8.93 -5.47 -12.75
C ALA A 277 -10.45 -5.83 -12.83
N THR A 278 -11.05 -5.70 -14.02
CA THR A 278 -12.45 -6.09 -14.23
C THR A 278 -12.60 -7.61 -14.22
N ARG A 279 -11.65 -8.34 -14.83
CA ARG A 279 -11.63 -9.83 -14.81
C ARG A 279 -11.53 -10.36 -13.39
N GLU A 280 -10.63 -9.81 -12.55
CA GLU A 280 -10.50 -10.21 -11.14
C GLU A 280 -11.83 -10.06 -10.39
N LYS A 281 -12.49 -8.89 -10.54
CA LYS A 281 -13.78 -8.62 -9.90
C LYS A 281 -14.87 -9.60 -10.37
N LEU A 282 -14.98 -9.80 -11.67
CA LEU A 282 -15.96 -10.72 -12.24
C LEU A 282 -15.70 -12.17 -11.81
N ALA A 283 -14.45 -12.63 -11.85
CA ALA A 283 -14.11 -13.97 -11.41
C ALA A 283 -14.48 -14.19 -9.94
N ARG A 284 -14.22 -13.23 -9.06
CA ARG A 284 -14.63 -13.29 -7.66
C ARG A 284 -16.15 -13.34 -7.49
N GLN A 285 -16.90 -12.57 -8.28
CA GLN A 285 -18.35 -12.59 -8.24
C GLN A 285 -18.89 -13.96 -8.70
N LEU A 286 -18.43 -14.45 -9.86
CA LEU A 286 -18.85 -15.76 -10.39
C LEU A 286 -18.44 -16.91 -9.46
N LEU A 287 -17.27 -16.81 -8.82
CA LEU A 287 -16.83 -17.77 -7.80
C LEU A 287 -17.77 -17.78 -6.60
N TRP A 288 -18.21 -16.61 -6.15
CA TRP A 288 -19.18 -16.48 -5.07
C TRP A 288 -20.55 -17.06 -5.45
N ASP A 289 -21.00 -16.79 -6.66
CA ASP A 289 -22.29 -17.26 -7.18
C ASP A 289 -22.30 -18.76 -7.54
N GLY A 290 -21.14 -19.43 -7.48
CA GLY A 290 -21.00 -20.87 -7.74
C GLY A 290 -20.76 -21.24 -9.21
N ASP A 291 -20.67 -20.26 -10.12
CA ASP A 291 -20.30 -20.55 -11.51
C ASP A 291 -18.77 -20.61 -11.68
N TYR A 292 -18.22 -21.71 -11.23
CA TYR A 292 -16.76 -21.92 -11.21
C TYR A 292 -16.13 -22.00 -12.60
N LYS A 293 -16.86 -22.54 -13.60
CA LYS A 293 -16.34 -22.63 -14.97
C LYS A 293 -16.23 -21.26 -15.62
N ALA A 294 -17.27 -20.44 -15.52
CA ALA A 294 -17.21 -19.06 -16.01
C ALA A 294 -16.18 -18.23 -15.24
N SER A 295 -16.10 -18.41 -13.91
CA SER A 295 -15.12 -17.77 -13.05
C SER A 295 -13.68 -18.03 -13.51
N TYR A 296 -13.35 -19.27 -13.81
CA TYR A 296 -12.03 -19.64 -14.34
C TYR A 296 -11.79 -19.06 -15.74
N ARG A 297 -12.80 -19.21 -16.63
CA ARG A 297 -12.68 -18.79 -18.03
C ARG A 297 -12.48 -17.29 -18.20
N VAL A 298 -13.07 -16.45 -17.35
CA VAL A 298 -12.85 -14.98 -17.41
C VAL A 298 -11.44 -14.58 -17.03
N LEU A 299 -10.67 -15.45 -16.36
CA LEU A 299 -9.27 -15.24 -16.03
C LEU A 299 -8.31 -15.69 -17.13
N SER A 300 -8.74 -16.58 -18.01
CA SER A 300 -7.91 -17.14 -19.08
C SER A 300 -7.63 -16.09 -20.17
N GLY A 301 -6.46 -16.16 -20.82
CA GLY A 301 -6.09 -15.27 -21.92
C GLY A 301 -6.08 -13.78 -21.52
N HIS A 302 -5.62 -13.47 -20.31
CA HIS A 302 -5.64 -12.09 -19.80
C HIS A 302 -4.52 -11.22 -20.37
N PHE A 303 -3.37 -11.77 -20.76
CA PHE A 303 -2.20 -11.08 -21.32
C PHE A 303 -1.67 -9.90 -20.47
N VAL A 304 -1.99 -9.84 -19.18
CA VAL A 304 -1.53 -8.80 -18.25
C VAL A 304 -0.04 -9.00 -17.98
N GLU A 305 0.74 -7.92 -18.05
CA GLU A 305 2.19 -7.90 -17.80
C GLU A 305 2.52 -7.23 -16.45
N ASP A 306 1.66 -6.33 -15.94
CA ASP A 306 1.84 -5.76 -14.60
C ASP A 306 1.95 -6.89 -13.57
N ALA A 307 3.12 -7.01 -12.94
CA ALA A 307 3.46 -8.10 -12.05
C ALA A 307 2.45 -8.29 -10.91
N LYS A 308 1.97 -7.19 -10.31
CA LYS A 308 1.03 -7.25 -9.18
C LYS A 308 -0.36 -7.72 -9.60
N LEU A 309 -0.83 -7.27 -10.75
CA LEU A 309 -2.14 -7.65 -11.27
C LEU A 309 -2.09 -9.08 -11.81
N LYS A 310 -1.06 -9.43 -12.59
CA LYS A 310 -0.84 -10.78 -13.11
C LYS A 310 -0.80 -11.81 -11.98
N ALA A 311 -0.01 -11.56 -10.93
CA ALA A 311 0.04 -12.45 -9.78
C ALA A 311 -1.35 -12.70 -9.15
N ARG A 312 -2.21 -11.67 -9.05
CA ARG A 312 -3.56 -11.85 -8.52
C ARG A 312 -4.45 -12.70 -9.42
N LEU A 313 -4.35 -12.55 -10.74
CA LEU A 313 -5.13 -13.33 -11.70
C LEU A 313 -4.67 -14.79 -11.72
N GLU A 314 -3.36 -15.04 -11.81
CA GLU A 314 -2.77 -16.38 -11.80
C GLU A 314 -3.12 -17.14 -10.51
N TRP A 315 -2.92 -16.49 -9.36
CA TRP A 315 -3.26 -17.13 -8.09
C TRP A 315 -4.76 -17.49 -8.01
N LEU A 316 -5.64 -16.58 -8.44
CA LEU A 316 -7.10 -16.83 -8.40
C LEU A 316 -7.50 -17.95 -9.36
N ALA A 317 -6.92 -17.99 -10.55
CA ALA A 317 -7.16 -19.09 -11.51
C ALA A 317 -6.68 -20.42 -10.95
N GLY A 318 -5.49 -20.49 -10.35
CA GLY A 318 -4.99 -21.70 -9.69
C GLY A 318 -5.88 -22.16 -8.54
N PHE A 319 -6.36 -21.25 -7.69
CA PHE A 319 -7.30 -21.58 -6.60
C PHE A 319 -8.61 -22.16 -7.14
N ILE A 320 -9.21 -21.56 -8.17
CA ILE A 320 -10.45 -22.04 -8.76
C ILE A 320 -10.23 -23.42 -9.41
N ALA A 321 -9.16 -23.58 -10.19
CA ALA A 321 -8.81 -24.85 -10.82
C ALA A 321 -8.69 -25.96 -9.77
N LEU A 322 -7.88 -25.76 -8.72
CA LEU A 322 -7.64 -26.76 -7.70
C LEU A 322 -8.89 -27.06 -6.87
N ARG A 323 -9.48 -26.02 -6.30
CA ARG A 323 -10.49 -26.21 -5.24
C ARG A 323 -11.90 -26.41 -5.76
N LYS A 324 -12.24 -25.81 -6.90
CA LYS A 324 -13.61 -25.78 -7.42
C LYS A 324 -13.79 -26.68 -8.65
N LEU A 325 -12.81 -26.69 -9.56
CA LEU A 325 -12.88 -27.51 -10.78
C LEU A 325 -12.24 -28.89 -10.61
N LYS A 326 -11.47 -29.11 -9.55
CA LYS A 326 -10.72 -30.36 -9.31
C LYS A 326 -9.75 -30.69 -10.43
N ASP A 327 -9.10 -29.66 -10.96
CA ASP A 327 -8.05 -29.74 -11.97
C ASP A 327 -6.70 -29.30 -11.38
N PRO A 328 -5.98 -30.23 -10.70
CA PRO A 328 -4.71 -29.92 -10.10
C PRO A 328 -3.59 -29.67 -11.11
N ASN A 329 -3.68 -30.17 -12.37
CA ASN A 329 -2.67 -29.92 -13.39
C ASN A 329 -2.70 -28.44 -13.82
N SER A 330 -3.86 -27.92 -14.21
CA SER A 330 -4.00 -26.48 -14.51
C SER A 330 -3.63 -25.60 -13.30
N ALA A 331 -3.92 -26.06 -12.09
CA ALA A 331 -3.57 -25.33 -10.88
C ALA A 331 -2.04 -25.23 -10.68
N LEU A 332 -1.29 -26.30 -10.98
CA LEU A 332 0.18 -26.28 -10.92
C LEU A 332 0.76 -25.18 -11.83
N ASP A 333 0.30 -25.13 -13.08
CA ASP A 333 0.78 -24.13 -14.05
C ASP A 333 0.55 -22.70 -13.54
N HIS A 334 -0.66 -22.44 -13.01
CA HIS A 334 -0.99 -21.13 -12.47
C HIS A 334 -0.20 -20.77 -11.20
N PHE A 335 0.03 -21.72 -10.29
CA PHE A 335 0.82 -21.45 -9.09
C PHE A 335 2.31 -21.30 -9.40
N GLN A 336 2.85 -21.99 -10.40
CA GLN A 336 4.20 -21.78 -10.89
C GLN A 336 4.36 -20.40 -11.50
N ASN A 337 3.45 -20.00 -12.41
CA ASN A 337 3.43 -18.64 -12.96
C ASN A 337 3.33 -17.57 -11.87
N PHE A 338 2.53 -17.81 -10.82
CA PHE A 338 2.43 -16.89 -9.69
C PHE A 338 3.76 -16.76 -8.94
N ILE A 339 4.43 -17.87 -8.63
CA ILE A 339 5.69 -17.89 -7.87
C ILE A 339 6.81 -17.18 -8.63
N GLU A 340 6.86 -17.31 -9.96
CA GLU A 340 7.86 -16.64 -10.80
C GLU A 340 7.76 -15.10 -10.80
N ILE A 341 6.59 -14.57 -10.41
CA ILE A 341 6.32 -13.12 -10.47
C ILE A 341 6.53 -12.45 -9.11
N VAL A 342 6.36 -13.20 -8.00
CA VAL A 342 6.28 -12.61 -6.68
C VAL A 342 7.59 -12.70 -5.92
N GLU A 343 7.91 -11.65 -5.16
CA GLU A 343 9.16 -11.55 -4.40
C GLU A 343 8.93 -11.50 -2.88
N SER A 344 7.72 -11.04 -2.44
CA SER A 344 7.48 -10.87 -1.01
C SER A 344 7.30 -12.20 -0.28
N PRO A 345 7.83 -12.36 0.95
CA PRO A 345 7.68 -13.57 1.77
C PRO A 345 6.23 -14.05 1.91
N ILE A 346 5.29 -13.10 2.06
CA ILE A 346 3.86 -13.38 2.14
C ILE A 346 3.35 -14.08 0.87
N SER A 347 3.76 -13.59 -0.31
CA SER A 347 3.33 -14.15 -1.59
C SER A 347 4.07 -15.44 -1.91
N ILE A 348 5.36 -15.51 -1.60
CA ILE A 348 6.18 -16.72 -1.77
C ILE A 348 5.60 -17.86 -0.94
N GLY A 349 5.37 -17.63 0.36
CA GLY A 349 4.75 -18.62 1.24
C GLY A 349 3.38 -19.09 0.72
N ARG A 350 2.56 -18.15 0.23
CA ARG A 350 1.25 -18.47 -0.37
C ARG A 350 1.38 -19.33 -1.62
N GLY A 351 2.27 -18.95 -2.54
CA GLY A 351 2.47 -19.68 -3.80
C GLY A 351 2.93 -21.11 -3.57
N PHE A 352 3.96 -21.29 -2.77
CA PHE A 352 4.49 -22.61 -2.46
C PHE A 352 3.54 -23.47 -1.63
N TYR A 353 2.77 -22.90 -0.70
CA TYR A 353 1.73 -23.66 0.01
C TYR A 353 0.68 -24.23 -0.97
N TRP A 354 0.15 -23.39 -1.87
CA TRP A 354 -0.84 -23.84 -2.83
C TRP A 354 -0.28 -24.78 -3.92
N LEU A 355 0.98 -24.59 -4.30
CA LEU A 355 1.71 -25.55 -5.15
C LEU A 355 1.81 -26.92 -4.46
N GLY A 356 2.15 -26.93 -3.16
CA GLY A 356 2.14 -28.15 -2.35
C GLY A 356 0.77 -28.84 -2.30
N ARG A 357 -0.31 -28.06 -2.13
CA ARG A 357 -1.69 -28.58 -2.16
C ARG A 357 -2.07 -29.18 -3.52
N ALA A 358 -1.62 -28.61 -4.63
CA ALA A 358 -1.86 -29.17 -5.96
C ALA A 358 -1.10 -30.47 -6.17
N HIS A 359 0.14 -30.57 -5.67
CA HIS A 359 0.90 -31.82 -5.68
C HIS A 359 0.27 -32.90 -4.78
N GLU A 360 -0.29 -32.55 -3.62
CA GLU A 360 -1.06 -33.50 -2.78
C GLU A 360 -2.24 -34.10 -3.55
N ASP A 361 -3.04 -33.26 -4.24
CA ASP A 361 -4.20 -33.72 -5.01
C ASP A 361 -3.82 -34.64 -6.19
N LEU A 362 -2.56 -34.54 -6.68
CA LEU A 362 -1.94 -35.46 -7.67
C LEU A 362 -1.26 -36.68 -7.03
N ASN A 363 -1.31 -36.82 -5.72
CA ASN A 363 -0.60 -37.85 -4.96
C ASN A 363 0.94 -37.83 -5.16
N ASN A 364 1.50 -36.66 -5.51
CA ASN A 364 2.93 -36.43 -5.66
C ASN A 364 3.51 -35.88 -4.35
N LEU A 365 3.57 -36.75 -3.32
CA LEU A 365 3.88 -36.37 -1.95
C LEU A 365 5.30 -35.80 -1.76
N GLU A 366 6.27 -36.23 -2.56
CA GLU A 366 7.64 -35.70 -2.49
C GLU A 366 7.71 -34.25 -2.96
N SER A 367 7.07 -33.94 -4.09
CA SER A 367 7.00 -32.56 -4.59
C SER A 367 6.14 -31.66 -3.68
N ALA A 368 5.06 -32.21 -3.10
CA ALA A 368 4.27 -31.50 -2.10
C ALA A 368 5.14 -31.11 -0.89
N ARG A 369 5.92 -32.05 -0.37
CA ARG A 369 6.81 -31.79 0.77
C ARG A 369 7.85 -30.72 0.43
N ARG A 370 8.50 -30.79 -0.73
CA ARG A 370 9.46 -29.75 -1.15
C ARG A 370 8.81 -28.36 -1.26
N ALA A 371 7.58 -28.29 -1.76
CA ALA A 371 6.84 -27.03 -1.84
C ALA A 371 6.51 -26.49 -0.44
N TYR A 372 6.06 -27.35 0.48
CA TYR A 372 5.84 -26.92 1.87
C TYR A 372 7.11 -26.52 2.59
N ASP A 373 8.26 -27.17 2.35
CA ASP A 373 9.55 -26.76 2.89
C ASP A 373 9.86 -25.30 2.49
N ARG A 374 9.68 -24.97 1.20
CA ARG A 374 9.87 -23.60 0.70
C ARG A 374 8.87 -22.59 1.30
N ALA A 375 7.61 -22.99 1.46
CA ALA A 375 6.60 -22.14 2.07
C ALA A 375 6.91 -21.86 3.54
N SER A 376 7.39 -22.88 4.30
CA SER A 376 7.68 -22.82 5.73
C SER A 376 8.86 -21.92 6.09
N GLU A 377 9.77 -21.64 5.16
CA GLU A 377 10.81 -20.61 5.33
C GLU A 377 10.22 -19.23 5.69
N ASN A 378 8.96 -18.99 5.29
CA ASN A 378 8.21 -17.76 5.57
C ASN A 378 7.26 -17.94 6.78
N TYR A 379 7.73 -18.54 7.86
CA TYR A 379 6.94 -18.93 9.04
C TYR A 379 6.24 -17.76 9.76
N THR A 380 6.64 -16.53 9.55
CA THR A 380 5.96 -15.35 10.08
C THR A 380 4.65 -15.02 9.34
N THR A 381 4.33 -15.76 8.27
CA THR A 381 3.16 -15.55 7.43
C THR A 381 2.12 -16.64 7.60
N TYR A 382 0.86 -16.33 7.32
CA TYR A 382 -0.29 -17.24 7.39
C TYR A 382 -0.02 -18.58 6.68
N TYR A 383 0.47 -18.54 5.46
CA TYR A 383 0.76 -19.74 4.69
C TYR A 383 2.06 -20.44 5.10
N GLY A 384 3.01 -19.71 5.63
CA GLY A 384 4.22 -20.30 6.21
C GLY A 384 3.89 -21.14 7.43
N GLN A 385 3.00 -20.67 8.31
CA GLN A 385 2.54 -21.44 9.49
C GLN A 385 1.73 -22.66 9.10
N LEU A 386 0.83 -22.55 8.11
CA LEU A 386 0.11 -23.72 7.56
C LEU A 386 1.07 -24.74 6.91
N ALA A 387 2.16 -24.28 6.31
CA ALA A 387 3.17 -25.17 5.73
C ALA A 387 4.00 -25.89 6.80
N LEU A 388 4.35 -25.21 7.89
CA LEU A 388 4.98 -25.85 9.04
C LEU A 388 4.11 -27.01 9.59
N GLU A 389 2.82 -26.76 9.76
CA GLU A 389 1.85 -27.78 10.17
C GLU A 389 1.84 -29.00 9.20
N LYS A 390 1.81 -28.73 7.89
CA LYS A 390 1.88 -29.77 6.85
C LYS A 390 3.15 -30.63 6.90
N LEU A 391 4.21 -30.10 7.48
CA LEU A 391 5.49 -30.77 7.69
C LEU A 391 5.60 -31.41 9.07
N GLY A 392 4.62 -31.21 9.96
CA GLY A 392 4.67 -31.64 11.37
C GLY A 392 5.76 -30.89 12.17
N ARG A 393 5.98 -29.61 11.88
CA ARG A 393 7.00 -28.77 12.52
C ARG A 393 6.33 -27.65 13.33
N SER A 394 6.91 -27.34 14.47
CA SER A 394 6.55 -26.18 15.29
C SER A 394 7.14 -24.88 14.72
N LEU A 395 6.65 -23.73 15.19
CA LEU A 395 7.29 -22.44 14.97
C LEU A 395 8.72 -22.46 15.51
N PRO A 396 9.72 -21.92 14.79
CA PRO A 396 11.11 -21.89 15.24
C PRO A 396 11.25 -20.89 16.42
N TYR A 397 11.32 -21.43 17.63
CA TYR A 397 11.42 -20.63 18.85
C TYR A 397 12.78 -19.94 18.99
N ASP A 398 13.86 -20.60 18.56
CA ASP A 398 15.25 -20.11 18.70
C ASP A 398 15.54 -18.80 17.96
N ILE A 399 14.73 -18.46 16.94
CA ILE A 399 14.88 -17.23 16.17
C ILE A 399 14.26 -16.02 16.89
N MET A 400 13.51 -16.26 17.95
CA MET A 400 12.85 -15.25 18.77
C MET A 400 13.73 -14.75 19.93
N ASP A 401 15.03 -15.13 19.99
CA ASP A 401 15.94 -14.67 21.05
C ASP A 401 16.44 -13.24 20.74
N PRO A 402 16.01 -12.22 21.53
CA PRO A 402 16.18 -10.80 21.20
C PRO A 402 17.57 -10.22 21.57
N ASN A 403 18.63 -11.04 21.73
CA ASN A 403 19.81 -10.62 22.49
C ASN A 403 21.00 -10.06 21.70
N ILE A 404 20.90 -9.78 20.40
CA ILE A 404 22.03 -9.17 19.65
C ILE A 404 21.86 -7.64 19.60
N LYS A 405 22.16 -6.94 20.69
CA LYS A 405 22.31 -5.47 20.66
C LYS A 405 23.68 -5.09 20.14
N LEU A 406 23.74 -4.61 18.89
CA LEU A 406 24.97 -4.13 18.28
C LEU A 406 25.22 -2.67 18.64
N GLN A 407 26.51 -2.30 18.67
CA GLN A 407 26.95 -0.92 18.90
C GLN A 407 26.64 -0.05 17.64
N TRP A 408 25.49 0.62 17.64
CA TRP A 408 25.06 1.44 16.49
C TRP A 408 25.78 2.80 16.39
N ARG A 409 26.29 3.33 17.52
CA ARG A 409 26.96 4.65 17.57
C ARG A 409 28.25 4.73 16.75
N ASN A 410 28.79 3.60 16.32
CA ASN A 410 29.95 3.52 15.42
C ASN A 410 29.55 3.05 14.00
N ALA A 411 28.27 3.06 13.64
CA ALA A 411 27.81 2.66 12.34
C ALA A 411 28.09 3.77 11.29
N GLU A 412 28.39 3.36 10.04
CA GLU A 412 28.68 4.31 8.97
C GLU A 412 27.48 5.21 8.66
N PHE A 413 26.27 4.71 8.77
CA PHE A 413 25.05 5.45 8.46
C PHE A 413 24.80 6.65 9.36
N ILE A 414 25.43 6.78 10.53
CA ILE A 414 25.29 7.98 11.39
C ILE A 414 25.84 9.24 10.73
N GLN A 415 26.75 9.08 9.77
CA GLN A 415 27.29 10.20 8.98
C GLN A 415 26.40 10.58 7.79
N SER A 416 25.40 9.77 7.45
CA SER A 416 24.44 10.05 6.38
C SER A 416 23.55 11.24 6.75
N THR A 417 23.35 12.15 5.79
CA THR A 417 22.41 13.27 5.96
C THR A 417 20.97 12.77 6.13
N VAL A 418 20.63 11.57 5.64
CA VAL A 418 19.33 10.93 5.85
C VAL A 418 19.12 10.58 7.33
N PHE A 419 20.11 9.95 7.98
CA PHE A 419 20.05 9.65 9.41
C PHE A 419 20.03 10.92 10.26
N GLN A 420 20.92 11.87 9.96
CA GLN A 420 20.97 13.16 10.68
C GLN A 420 19.64 13.92 10.57
N ALA A 421 19.01 13.94 9.40
CA ALA A 421 17.69 14.53 9.20
C ALA A 421 16.63 13.83 10.04
N ALA A 422 16.63 12.49 10.09
CA ALA A 422 15.70 11.73 10.92
C ALA A 422 15.86 12.08 12.42
N ILE A 423 17.09 12.18 12.91
CA ILE A 423 17.36 12.55 14.31
C ILE A 423 16.88 13.97 14.62
N LEU A 424 17.13 14.93 13.72
CA LEU A 424 16.64 16.30 13.87
C LEU A 424 15.11 16.37 13.89
N MET A 425 14.44 15.57 13.05
CA MET A 425 12.99 15.46 13.02
C MET A 425 12.42 14.83 14.29
N LEU A 426 13.04 13.75 14.82
CA LEU A 426 12.67 13.18 16.13
C LEU A 426 12.78 14.22 17.25
N ALA A 427 13.87 14.99 17.24
CA ALA A 427 14.09 16.04 18.23
C ALA A 427 13.14 17.25 18.09
N ALA A 428 12.48 17.40 16.94
CA ALA A 428 11.45 18.39 16.65
C ALA A 428 10.03 17.80 16.74
N GLU A 429 9.87 16.61 17.32
CA GLU A 429 8.59 15.89 17.49
C GLU A 429 7.86 15.56 16.16
N GLU A 430 8.60 15.53 15.04
CA GLU A 430 8.10 15.16 13.70
C GLU A 430 8.28 13.67 13.42
N ASN A 431 7.71 12.82 14.26
CA ASN A 431 7.91 11.36 14.26
C ASN A 431 7.56 10.71 12.90
N GLY A 432 6.49 11.15 12.23
CA GLY A 432 6.10 10.62 10.93
C GLY A 432 7.09 10.93 9.80
N LEU A 433 7.77 12.09 9.85
CA LEU A 433 8.85 12.40 8.92
C LEU A 433 10.11 11.62 9.26
N ALA A 434 10.45 11.52 10.54
CA ALA A 434 11.58 10.73 11.00
C ALA A 434 11.44 9.25 10.63
N GLU A 435 10.27 8.65 10.84
CA GLU A 435 9.93 7.29 10.40
C GLU A 435 10.21 7.09 8.91
N ARG A 436 9.74 8.03 8.09
CA ARG A 436 9.95 7.97 6.63
C ARG A 436 11.43 7.97 6.25
N PHE A 437 12.24 8.80 6.89
CA PHE A 437 13.68 8.88 6.63
C PHE A 437 14.42 7.64 7.15
N LEU A 438 14.11 7.14 8.34
CA LEU A 438 14.70 5.92 8.90
C LEU A 438 14.33 4.67 8.07
N THR A 439 13.08 4.57 7.64
CA THR A 439 12.64 3.47 6.77
C THR A 439 13.35 3.54 5.41
N HIS A 440 13.49 4.73 4.83
CA HIS A 440 14.21 4.92 3.57
C HIS A 440 15.70 4.62 3.70
N LEU A 441 16.34 5.06 4.78
CA LEU A 441 17.74 4.74 5.08
C LEU A 441 17.98 3.23 5.04
N SER A 442 17.06 2.46 5.60
CA SER A 442 17.17 1.00 5.70
C SER A 442 17.18 0.27 4.35
N GLU A 443 16.72 0.91 3.26
CA GLU A 443 16.60 0.27 1.95
C GLU A 443 17.95 -0.08 1.32
N ASN A 444 19.01 0.62 1.70
CA ASN A 444 20.35 0.49 1.11
C ASN A 444 21.42 0.04 2.11
N LEU A 445 21.03 -0.34 3.34
CA LEU A 445 21.97 -0.82 4.34
C LEU A 445 22.32 -2.31 4.14
N SER A 446 23.55 -2.68 4.46
CA SER A 446 23.94 -4.08 4.62
C SER A 446 23.21 -4.71 5.80
N GLU A 447 23.07 -6.04 5.82
CA GLU A 447 22.43 -6.77 6.92
C GLU A 447 23.02 -6.41 8.28
N HIS A 448 24.35 -6.30 8.39
CA HIS A 448 25.02 -5.89 9.62
C HIS A 448 24.64 -4.46 10.06
N ASN A 449 24.53 -3.52 9.15
CA ASN A 449 24.10 -2.16 9.45
C ASN A 449 22.59 -2.09 9.73
N LEU A 450 21.76 -2.98 9.15
CA LEU A 450 20.35 -3.12 9.51
C LEU A 450 20.17 -3.53 10.97
N LEU A 451 20.95 -4.50 11.46
CA LEU A 451 20.93 -4.91 12.87
C LEU A 451 21.42 -3.79 13.81
N LYS A 452 22.37 -2.97 13.38
CA LYS A 452 22.76 -1.76 14.12
C LYS A 452 21.65 -0.72 14.15
N LEU A 453 20.95 -0.50 13.03
CA LEU A 453 19.81 0.41 12.98
C LEU A 453 18.66 -0.09 13.85
N GLU A 454 18.40 -1.40 13.87
CA GLU A 454 17.45 -2.00 14.80
C GLU A 454 17.82 -1.72 16.26
N SER A 455 19.09 -1.91 16.62
CA SER A 455 19.56 -1.60 17.98
C SER A 455 19.32 -0.13 18.36
N PHE A 456 19.45 0.81 17.41
CA PHE A 456 19.06 2.20 17.60
C PHE A 456 17.53 2.34 17.80
N LEU A 457 16.71 1.69 16.96
CA LEU A 457 15.25 1.75 17.05
C LEU A 457 14.72 1.12 18.36
N SER A 458 15.36 0.06 18.84
CA SER A 458 15.07 -0.53 20.15
C SER A 458 15.39 0.42 21.30
N GLU A 459 16.45 1.22 21.22
CA GLU A 459 16.75 2.25 22.22
C GLU A 459 15.79 3.46 22.11
N LEU A 460 15.31 3.78 20.91
CA LEU A 460 14.29 4.82 20.68
C LEU A 460 12.96 4.46 21.34
N ASP A 461 12.66 3.16 21.42
CA ASP A 461 11.48 2.59 22.10
C ASP A 461 10.15 3.17 21.55
N ASP A 462 10.07 3.31 20.20
CA ASP A 462 8.87 3.70 19.49
C ASP A 462 8.34 2.51 18.66
N PRO A 463 7.29 1.81 19.13
CA PRO A 463 6.80 0.60 18.46
C PRO A 463 6.27 0.85 17.05
N HIS A 464 5.75 2.06 16.75
CA HIS A 464 5.30 2.42 15.42
C HIS A 464 6.47 2.44 14.43
N ILE A 465 7.53 3.17 14.76
CA ILE A 465 8.73 3.27 13.91
C ILE A 465 9.38 1.89 13.74
N GLN A 466 9.48 1.11 14.83
CA GLN A 466 10.00 -0.27 14.77
C GLN A 466 9.22 -1.15 13.79
N ILE A 467 7.88 -1.19 13.89
CA ILE A 467 7.04 -2.01 12.98
C ILE A 467 7.17 -1.54 11.55
N ARG A 468 7.20 -0.24 11.29
CA ARG A 468 7.37 0.31 9.95
C ARG A 468 8.68 -0.15 9.31
N PHE A 469 9.76 -0.06 10.08
CA PHE A 469 11.07 -0.58 9.70
C PHE A 469 11.01 -2.10 9.46
N GLY A 470 10.56 -2.90 10.43
CA GLY A 470 10.49 -4.36 10.32
C GLY A 470 9.62 -4.82 9.13
N LYS A 471 8.47 -4.17 8.89
CA LYS A 471 7.63 -4.46 7.71
C LYS A 471 8.32 -4.09 6.38
N ARG A 472 9.14 -3.04 6.37
CA ARG A 472 9.93 -2.68 5.19
C ARG A 472 10.96 -3.75 4.88
N GLN A 473 11.71 -4.21 5.91
CA GLN A 473 12.71 -5.26 5.76
C GLN A 473 12.07 -6.59 5.35
N ALA A 474 10.95 -6.95 5.97
CA ALA A 474 10.20 -8.15 5.61
C ALA A 474 9.76 -8.18 4.13
N ARG A 475 9.43 -7.04 3.53
CA ARG A 475 9.13 -6.96 2.08
C ARG A 475 10.35 -7.25 1.20
N MET A 476 11.54 -7.02 1.71
CA MET A 476 12.83 -7.32 1.06
C MET A 476 13.34 -8.73 1.38
N GLY A 477 12.55 -9.53 2.11
CA GLY A 477 12.92 -10.89 2.48
C GLY A 477 13.74 -11.01 3.78
N ILE A 478 13.96 -9.91 4.49
CA ILE A 478 14.76 -9.88 5.73
C ILE A 478 13.80 -9.76 6.92
N ILE A 479 13.78 -10.75 7.81
CA ILE A 479 12.97 -10.71 9.03
C ILE A 479 13.83 -10.24 10.20
N VAL A 480 13.63 -8.97 10.58
CA VAL A 480 14.19 -8.39 11.82
C VAL A 480 13.10 -8.52 12.88
N PHE A 481 13.16 -9.63 13.64
CA PHE A 481 12.01 -10.15 14.40
C PHE A 481 11.50 -9.15 15.44
N ASP A 482 12.36 -8.56 16.27
CA ASP A 482 11.98 -7.63 17.35
C ASP A 482 11.27 -6.39 16.81
N SER A 483 11.76 -5.83 15.69
CA SER A 483 11.10 -4.71 15.04
C SER A 483 9.84 -5.14 14.29
N TYR A 484 9.83 -6.33 13.66
CA TYR A 484 8.66 -6.80 12.91
C TYR A 484 7.47 -7.14 13.79
N PHE A 485 7.75 -7.59 15.05
CA PHE A 485 6.76 -7.88 16.09
C PHE A 485 7.00 -7.04 17.36
N ALA A 486 7.33 -5.77 17.19
CA ALA A 486 7.52 -4.86 18.32
C ALA A 486 6.34 -4.91 19.30
N LEU A 487 6.65 -4.83 20.58
CA LEU A 487 5.67 -4.79 21.66
C LEU A 487 5.32 -3.32 21.98
N HIS A 488 4.04 -3.05 22.13
CA HIS A 488 3.53 -1.78 22.62
C HIS A 488 3.28 -1.84 24.12
N ASP A 489 3.37 -0.72 24.83
CA ASP A 489 3.13 -0.61 26.29
C ASP A 489 1.80 -1.24 26.74
N MET A 490 0.83 -1.46 25.84
CA MET A 490 -0.41 -2.18 26.19
C MET A 490 -0.14 -3.61 26.67
N ALA A 491 1.01 -4.20 26.34
CA ALA A 491 1.39 -5.54 26.80
C ALA A 491 1.59 -5.62 28.33
N ASP A 492 1.87 -4.51 28.98
CA ASP A 492 2.11 -4.42 30.42
C ASP A 492 0.81 -4.26 31.25
N TYR A 493 -0.36 -4.22 30.57
CA TYR A 493 -1.66 -3.99 31.21
C TYR A 493 -2.57 -5.21 31.09
N GLN A 494 -3.49 -5.34 32.06
CA GLN A 494 -4.57 -6.32 31.99
C GLN A 494 -5.77 -5.73 31.28
N TRP A 495 -6.31 -6.46 30.31
CA TRP A 495 -7.46 -6.05 29.50
C TRP A 495 -8.59 -7.09 29.58
N VAL A 496 -9.78 -6.72 29.14
CA VAL A 496 -10.95 -7.61 29.08
C VAL A 496 -10.83 -8.70 28.00
N VAL A 497 -9.84 -8.63 27.13
CA VAL A 497 -9.46 -9.64 26.14
C VAL A 497 -7.94 -9.91 26.21
N PRO A 498 -7.45 -11.05 25.72
CA PRO A 498 -6.02 -11.33 25.70
C PRO A 498 -5.21 -10.29 24.93
N VAL A 499 -4.04 -9.97 25.48
CA VAL A 499 -3.16 -8.93 24.93
C VAL A 499 -2.60 -9.27 23.54
N ASP A 500 -2.38 -10.56 23.24
CA ASP A 500 -1.98 -11.03 21.92
C ASP A 500 -3.03 -10.65 20.83
N LEU A 501 -4.31 -10.71 21.17
CA LEU A 501 -5.38 -10.27 20.28
C LEU A 501 -5.33 -8.74 20.06
N LEU A 502 -5.13 -7.97 21.14
CA LEU A 502 -4.99 -6.51 21.05
C LEU A 502 -3.79 -6.08 20.21
N LEU A 503 -2.62 -6.67 20.48
CA LEU A 503 -1.40 -6.39 19.73
C LEU A 503 -1.55 -6.73 18.25
N SER A 504 -2.15 -7.88 17.94
CA SER A 504 -2.36 -8.31 16.55
C SER A 504 -3.30 -7.39 15.76
N VAL A 505 -4.38 -6.94 16.42
CA VAL A 505 -5.34 -6.00 15.82
C VAL A 505 -4.69 -4.62 15.67
N ALA A 506 -4.10 -4.04 16.73
CA ALA A 506 -3.47 -2.72 16.67
C ALA A 506 -2.31 -2.67 15.65
N ARG A 507 -1.49 -3.73 15.60
CA ARG A 507 -0.43 -3.88 14.57
C ARG A 507 -0.99 -3.85 13.16
N ARG A 508 -2.18 -4.41 12.94
CA ARG A 508 -2.82 -4.45 11.62
C ARG A 508 -3.53 -3.15 11.30
N GLU A 509 -4.17 -2.50 12.27
CA GLU A 509 -4.98 -1.29 12.11
C GLU A 509 -4.13 -0.03 11.89
N SER A 510 -3.23 0.26 12.82
CA SER A 510 -2.47 1.51 12.83
C SER A 510 -0.96 1.34 12.79
N GLU A 511 -0.44 0.08 12.85
CA GLU A 511 0.98 -0.15 13.10
C GLU A 511 1.45 0.55 14.39
N PHE A 512 0.58 0.61 15.40
CA PHE A 512 0.74 1.30 16.69
C PHE A 512 0.84 2.84 16.61
N ASP A 513 0.36 3.47 15.53
CA ASP A 513 0.19 4.91 15.47
C ASP A 513 -1.08 5.34 16.23
N GLN A 514 -0.90 5.98 17.39
CA GLN A 514 -2.04 6.47 18.18
C GLN A 514 -2.77 7.65 17.53
N TYR A 515 -2.13 8.37 16.60
CA TYR A 515 -2.72 9.53 15.90
C TYR A 515 -3.38 9.15 14.57
N ALA A 516 -3.37 7.86 14.22
CA ALA A 516 -3.88 7.39 12.95
C ALA A 516 -5.35 7.75 12.73
N LYS A 517 -5.65 8.27 11.54
CA LYS A 517 -7.00 8.58 11.06
C LYS A 517 -7.19 7.99 9.67
N SER A 518 -8.18 7.11 9.52
CA SER A 518 -8.48 6.54 8.22
C SER A 518 -9.35 7.47 7.37
N SER A 519 -9.36 7.25 6.04
CA SER A 519 -10.27 7.96 5.14
C SER A 519 -11.75 7.67 5.42
N ALA A 520 -12.06 6.55 6.07
CA ALA A 520 -13.41 6.19 6.50
C ALA A 520 -13.81 6.80 7.86
N GLY A 521 -12.88 7.48 8.56
CA GLY A 521 -13.12 8.11 9.85
C GLY A 521 -12.83 7.23 11.06
N ALA A 522 -12.16 6.09 10.91
CA ALA A 522 -11.67 5.31 12.05
C ALA A 522 -10.48 6.02 12.72
N LEU A 523 -10.37 5.94 14.04
CA LEU A 523 -9.46 6.76 14.85
C LEU A 523 -8.58 5.94 15.79
N GLY A 524 -7.33 6.37 15.90
CA GLY A 524 -6.36 5.98 16.91
C GLY A 524 -5.80 4.56 16.73
N LEU A 525 -5.16 4.07 17.79
CA LEU A 525 -4.37 2.86 17.82
C LEU A 525 -5.11 1.62 17.30
N MET A 526 -6.36 1.43 17.73
CA MET A 526 -7.23 0.32 17.35
C MET A 526 -8.15 0.65 16.15
N GLN A 527 -8.05 1.84 15.56
CA GLN A 527 -8.89 2.30 14.45
C GLN A 527 -10.39 2.09 14.71
N VAL A 528 -10.86 2.54 15.86
CA VAL A 528 -12.27 2.40 16.24
C VAL A 528 -13.08 3.49 15.56
N MET A 529 -14.22 3.11 14.96
CA MET A 529 -15.17 4.10 14.42
C MET A 529 -15.80 4.89 15.57
N PRO A 530 -15.97 6.23 15.47
CA PRO A 530 -16.56 7.05 16.54
C PRO A 530 -17.93 6.53 17.04
N SER A 531 -18.77 6.03 16.13
CA SER A 531 -20.07 5.44 16.52
C SER A 531 -19.91 4.16 17.35
N THR A 532 -18.97 3.29 16.99
CA THR A 532 -18.66 2.07 17.77
C THR A 532 -18.05 2.45 19.12
N ALA A 533 -17.12 3.42 19.14
CA ALA A 533 -16.50 3.90 20.36
C ALA A 533 -17.54 4.49 21.33
N GLN A 534 -18.51 5.26 20.83
CA GLN A 534 -19.61 5.80 21.63
C GLN A 534 -20.49 4.71 22.23
N GLU A 535 -20.80 3.66 21.46
CA GLU A 535 -21.54 2.49 21.94
C GLU A 535 -20.77 1.76 23.06
N MET A 536 -19.46 1.53 22.86
CA MET A 536 -18.62 0.87 23.88
C MET A 536 -18.47 1.73 25.14
N ALA A 537 -18.30 3.03 25.00
CA ALA A 537 -18.26 3.95 26.15
C ALA A 537 -19.59 3.90 26.96
N LYS A 538 -20.74 3.84 26.26
CA LYS A 538 -22.06 3.67 26.91
C LYS A 538 -22.15 2.32 27.65
N ASN A 539 -21.66 1.22 27.05
CA ASN A 539 -21.66 -0.11 27.68
C ASN A 539 -20.81 -0.12 28.95
N LEU A 540 -19.67 0.58 28.93
CA LEU A 540 -18.78 0.76 30.08
C LEU A 540 -19.28 1.82 31.10
N LYS A 541 -20.35 2.59 30.78
CA LYS A 541 -20.86 3.70 31.57
C LYS A 541 -19.82 4.80 31.84
N ILE A 542 -18.97 5.09 30.85
CA ILE A 542 -17.98 6.17 30.90
C ILE A 542 -18.35 7.27 29.88
N PRO A 543 -17.86 8.52 30.08
CA PRO A 543 -18.03 9.56 29.07
C PRO A 543 -17.41 9.21 27.74
N PHE A 544 -18.07 9.57 26.64
CA PHE A 544 -17.48 9.48 25.31
C PHE A 544 -16.84 10.81 24.93
N GLU A 545 -15.55 10.76 24.59
CA GLU A 545 -14.74 11.90 24.16
C GLU A 545 -14.00 11.52 22.88
N GLU A 546 -14.46 12.06 21.74
CA GLU A 546 -13.92 11.70 20.42
C GLU A 546 -12.43 12.05 20.28
N GLU A 547 -12.01 13.22 20.79
CA GLU A 547 -10.62 13.66 20.76
C GLU A 547 -9.70 12.71 21.53
N SER A 548 -10.18 12.12 22.60
CA SER A 548 -9.44 11.13 23.39
C SER A 548 -9.12 9.85 22.61
N LEU A 549 -9.83 9.57 21.51
CA LEU A 549 -9.51 8.43 20.63
C LEU A 549 -8.14 8.54 19.96
N VAL A 550 -7.62 9.75 19.77
CA VAL A 550 -6.29 9.97 19.15
C VAL A 550 -5.28 10.56 20.11
N THR A 551 -5.71 11.12 21.27
CA THR A 551 -4.80 11.72 22.26
C THR A 551 -4.47 10.78 23.43
N SER A 552 -5.27 9.72 23.64
CA SER A 552 -5.07 8.73 24.71
C SER A 552 -5.14 7.30 24.15
N TRP A 553 -3.98 6.70 23.92
CA TRP A 553 -3.95 5.32 23.48
C TRP A 553 -4.66 4.34 24.45
N LYS A 554 -4.60 4.61 25.75
CA LYS A 554 -5.27 3.77 26.78
C LYS A 554 -6.79 3.80 26.64
N TYR A 555 -7.36 5.00 26.37
CA TYR A 555 -8.79 5.16 26.13
C TYR A 555 -9.21 4.46 24.84
N ASN A 556 -8.43 4.62 23.77
CA ASN A 556 -8.68 3.97 22.49
C ASN A 556 -8.63 2.43 22.61
N VAL A 557 -7.61 1.89 23.29
CA VAL A 557 -7.47 0.44 23.53
C VAL A 557 -8.59 -0.08 24.41
N LEU A 558 -9.02 0.66 25.44
CA LEU A 558 -10.14 0.25 26.31
C LEU A 558 -11.42 0.03 25.49
N LEU A 559 -11.76 0.97 24.61
CA LEU A 559 -12.95 0.86 23.77
C LEU A 559 -12.80 -0.22 22.70
N GLY A 560 -11.65 -0.32 22.08
CA GLY A 560 -11.33 -1.39 21.11
C GLY A 560 -11.36 -2.79 21.74
N ALA A 561 -10.83 -2.94 22.95
CA ALA A 561 -10.87 -4.19 23.73
C ALA A 561 -12.31 -4.60 24.09
N THR A 562 -13.14 -3.63 24.48
CA THR A 562 -14.55 -3.86 24.78
C THR A 562 -15.31 -4.34 23.53
N TYR A 563 -15.05 -3.74 22.39
CA TYR A 563 -15.62 -4.20 21.11
C TYR A 563 -15.13 -5.60 20.71
N LEU A 564 -13.84 -5.89 20.87
CA LEU A 564 -13.31 -7.26 20.64
C LEU A 564 -13.92 -8.27 21.59
N GLN A 565 -14.20 -7.92 22.84
CA GLN A 565 -14.91 -8.78 23.79
C GLN A 565 -16.32 -9.11 23.30
N GLU A 566 -17.07 -8.10 22.83
CA GLU A 566 -18.40 -8.30 22.26
C GLU A 566 -18.37 -9.24 21.05
N LEU A 567 -17.41 -9.06 20.13
CA LEU A 567 -17.21 -9.95 19.00
C LEU A 567 -16.80 -11.37 19.44
N SER A 568 -15.99 -11.50 20.48
CA SER A 568 -15.63 -12.80 21.07
C SER A 568 -16.86 -13.55 21.58
N TYR A 569 -17.76 -12.90 22.28
CA TYR A 569 -19.02 -13.52 22.69
C TYR A 569 -19.88 -13.92 21.50
N ARG A 570 -20.07 -13.03 20.53
CA ARG A 570 -20.90 -13.25 19.36
C ARG A 570 -20.44 -14.48 18.55
N TYR A 571 -19.12 -14.62 18.37
CA TYR A 571 -18.51 -15.66 17.52
C TYR A 571 -17.82 -16.76 18.31
N ARG A 572 -18.17 -16.95 19.57
CA ARG A 572 -17.63 -18.00 20.46
C ARG A 572 -16.11 -18.04 20.47
N GLY A 573 -15.47 -16.89 20.44
CA GLY A 573 -14.02 -16.77 20.50
C GLY A 573 -13.26 -17.23 19.25
N ASN A 574 -13.91 -17.42 18.11
CA ASN A 574 -13.22 -17.86 16.90
C ASN A 574 -12.38 -16.74 16.29
N PRO A 575 -11.05 -16.94 16.13
CA PRO A 575 -10.14 -15.87 15.70
C PRO A 575 -10.43 -15.38 14.25
N ILE A 576 -10.83 -16.25 13.32
CA ILE A 576 -11.18 -15.87 11.95
C ILE A 576 -12.39 -14.92 11.96
N LEU A 577 -13.44 -15.29 12.69
CA LEU A 577 -14.70 -14.54 12.72
C LEU A 577 -14.56 -13.22 13.46
N ILE A 578 -13.77 -13.19 14.55
CA ILE A 578 -13.45 -11.95 15.26
C ILE A 578 -12.72 -10.99 14.32
N ALA A 579 -11.65 -11.43 13.68
CA ALA A 579 -10.89 -10.60 12.75
C ALA A 579 -11.75 -10.13 11.55
N ALA A 580 -12.53 -11.03 10.96
CA ALA A 580 -13.41 -10.70 9.84
C ALA A 580 -14.46 -9.66 10.21
N SER A 581 -15.05 -9.79 11.40
CA SER A 581 -16.10 -8.89 11.90
C SER A 581 -15.55 -7.55 12.34
N TYR A 582 -14.37 -7.52 12.92
CA TYR A 582 -13.73 -6.26 13.31
C TYR A 582 -13.51 -5.35 12.09
N ASN A 583 -13.00 -5.91 10.99
CA ASN A 583 -12.71 -5.16 9.77
C ASN A 583 -13.96 -4.87 8.90
N ALA A 584 -14.82 -5.86 8.68
CA ALA A 584 -15.94 -5.74 7.74
C ALA A 584 -17.30 -5.50 8.40
N GLY A 585 -17.35 -5.54 9.72
CA GLY A 585 -18.58 -5.51 10.51
C GLY A 585 -19.28 -6.88 10.64
N PRO A 586 -20.01 -7.11 11.75
CA PRO A 586 -20.66 -8.37 12.06
C PRO A 586 -21.66 -8.82 10.99
N SER A 587 -22.41 -7.90 10.40
CA SER A 587 -23.41 -8.23 9.37
C SER A 587 -22.84 -8.90 8.14
N ASN A 588 -21.60 -8.56 7.74
CA ASN A 588 -20.93 -9.20 6.63
C ASN A 588 -20.42 -10.59 7.02
N ALA A 589 -19.82 -10.73 8.20
CA ALA A 589 -19.38 -12.03 8.70
C ALA A 589 -20.55 -13.03 8.80
N ASP A 590 -21.71 -12.59 9.31
CA ASP A 590 -22.91 -13.43 9.39
C ASP A 590 -23.40 -13.91 8.00
N LYS A 591 -23.38 -13.01 6.99
CA LYS A 591 -23.68 -13.41 5.60
C LYS A 591 -22.70 -14.44 5.07
N TRP A 592 -21.41 -14.30 5.40
CA TRP A 592 -20.39 -15.27 4.96
C TRP A 592 -20.55 -16.61 5.66
N ILE A 593 -20.92 -16.62 6.94
CA ILE A 593 -21.27 -17.86 7.66
C ILE A 593 -22.46 -18.56 7.00
N GLN A 594 -23.53 -17.81 6.66
CA GLN A 594 -24.70 -18.37 5.99
C GLN A 594 -24.37 -19.00 4.63
N HIS A 595 -23.45 -18.39 3.86
CA HIS A 595 -23.11 -18.84 2.51
C HIS A 595 -22.03 -19.95 2.49
N LEU A 596 -21.01 -19.86 3.36
CA LEU A 596 -19.83 -20.72 3.36
C LEU A 596 -19.83 -21.79 4.46
N GLY A 597 -20.76 -21.71 5.40
CA GLY A 597 -20.70 -22.50 6.65
C GLY A 597 -19.87 -21.78 7.74
N SER A 598 -19.93 -22.28 8.96
CA SER A 598 -19.20 -21.70 10.09
C SER A 598 -17.76 -22.21 10.16
N PRO A 599 -16.76 -21.37 10.39
CA PRO A 599 -15.40 -21.79 10.74
C PRO A 599 -15.30 -22.67 11.99
N LEU A 600 -16.29 -22.64 12.86
CA LEU A 600 -16.38 -23.52 14.04
C LEU A 600 -16.86 -24.93 13.70
N ASP A 601 -17.35 -25.16 12.48
CA ASP A 601 -17.75 -26.50 12.05
C ASP A 601 -16.53 -27.25 11.50
N ARG A 602 -16.20 -28.41 12.08
CA ARG A 602 -15.09 -29.27 11.65
C ARG A 602 -15.15 -29.71 10.17
N LYS A 603 -16.31 -29.62 9.53
CA LYS A 603 -16.46 -29.91 8.09
C LYS A 603 -16.04 -28.74 7.20
N THR A 604 -15.93 -27.55 7.73
CA THR A 604 -15.55 -26.35 6.98
C THR A 604 -14.03 -26.34 6.77
N ASN A 605 -13.60 -26.26 5.50
CA ASN A 605 -12.19 -26.02 5.20
C ASN A 605 -11.86 -24.55 5.47
N LEU A 606 -11.10 -24.30 6.53
CA LEU A 606 -10.81 -22.94 7.02
C LEU A 606 -10.00 -22.09 6.03
N VAL A 607 -9.03 -22.70 5.35
CA VAL A 607 -8.19 -22.01 4.37
C VAL A 607 -9.04 -21.58 3.16
N ASP A 608 -9.90 -22.49 2.66
CA ASP A 608 -10.85 -22.17 1.59
C ASP A 608 -11.85 -21.08 2.04
N TRP A 609 -12.31 -21.16 3.29
CA TRP A 609 -13.26 -20.19 3.84
C TRP A 609 -12.67 -18.77 3.84
N VAL A 610 -11.44 -18.63 4.33
CA VAL A 610 -10.74 -17.32 4.32
C VAL A 610 -10.55 -16.82 2.90
N GLU A 611 -10.15 -17.68 1.95
CA GLU A 611 -9.95 -17.29 0.55
C GLU A 611 -11.24 -16.96 -0.19
N MET A 612 -12.37 -17.48 0.27
CA MET A 612 -13.71 -17.16 -0.27
C MET A 612 -14.28 -15.85 0.27
N ILE A 613 -13.70 -15.20 1.28
CA ILE A 613 -14.13 -13.88 1.72
C ILE A 613 -14.15 -12.92 0.52
N PRO A 614 -15.32 -12.31 0.17
CA PRO A 614 -15.43 -11.50 -1.06
C PRO A 614 -14.55 -10.25 -1.02
N PHE A 615 -14.42 -9.60 0.14
CA PHE A 615 -13.66 -8.37 0.31
C PHE A 615 -12.17 -8.66 0.41
N ARG A 616 -11.39 -8.19 -0.58
CA ARG A 616 -9.94 -8.40 -0.60
C ARG A 616 -9.25 -7.87 0.64
N GLU A 617 -9.68 -6.70 1.11
CA GLU A 617 -9.13 -6.10 2.32
C GLU A 617 -9.36 -6.99 3.53
N THR A 618 -10.59 -7.44 3.76
CA THR A 618 -10.94 -8.27 4.92
C THR A 618 -10.27 -9.65 4.84
N ARG A 619 -10.18 -10.24 3.65
CA ARG A 619 -9.43 -11.50 3.47
C ARG A 619 -7.97 -11.35 3.90
N ASN A 620 -7.29 -10.29 3.44
CA ASN A 620 -5.94 -9.99 3.86
C ASN A 620 -5.86 -9.64 5.36
N TYR A 621 -6.84 -8.94 5.89
CA TYR A 621 -6.93 -8.59 7.30
C TYR A 621 -6.96 -9.84 8.18
N VAL A 622 -7.85 -10.77 7.88
CA VAL A 622 -7.95 -12.04 8.61
C VAL A 622 -6.62 -12.77 8.62
N MET A 623 -5.97 -12.93 7.46
CA MET A 623 -4.66 -13.58 7.39
C MET A 623 -3.60 -12.85 8.22
N ARG A 624 -3.53 -11.51 8.13
CA ARG A 624 -2.52 -10.70 8.86
C ARG A 624 -2.73 -10.69 10.37
N VAL A 625 -3.98 -10.65 10.82
CA VAL A 625 -4.28 -10.72 12.25
C VAL A 625 -3.99 -12.13 12.77
N THR A 626 -4.50 -13.17 12.12
CA THR A 626 -4.37 -14.54 12.63
C THR A 626 -2.94 -15.05 12.62
N GLU A 627 -2.10 -14.70 11.62
CA GLU A 627 -0.67 -15.05 11.66
C GLU A 627 0.08 -14.40 12.81
N SER A 628 -0.34 -13.18 13.20
CA SER A 628 0.30 -12.43 14.30
C SER A 628 -0.10 -12.97 15.68
N LEU A 629 -1.31 -13.54 15.81
CA LEU A 629 -1.82 -14.04 17.10
C LEU A 629 -0.89 -15.08 17.71
N THR A 630 -0.44 -16.07 16.95
CA THR A 630 0.45 -17.13 17.44
C THR A 630 1.80 -16.58 17.83
N LEU A 631 2.34 -15.65 17.04
CA LEU A 631 3.65 -15.04 17.30
C LEU A 631 3.61 -14.13 18.54
N TYR A 632 2.61 -13.24 18.66
CA TYR A 632 2.48 -12.42 19.86
C TYR A 632 2.16 -13.24 21.12
N LYS A 633 1.37 -14.31 21.00
CA LYS A 633 1.11 -15.20 22.12
C LYS A 633 2.41 -15.86 22.61
N THR A 634 3.27 -16.31 21.70
CA THR A 634 4.59 -16.85 22.04
C THR A 634 5.46 -15.79 22.73
N LEU A 635 5.54 -14.58 22.19
CA LEU A 635 6.31 -13.46 22.75
C LEU A 635 5.84 -13.08 24.17
N VAL A 636 4.52 -12.95 24.36
CA VAL A 636 3.93 -12.55 25.64
C VAL A 636 4.08 -13.65 26.71
N LEU A 637 3.88 -14.91 26.32
CA LEU A 637 3.98 -16.04 27.25
C LEU A 637 5.43 -16.50 27.49
N GLY A 638 6.36 -16.12 26.59
CA GLY A 638 7.76 -16.56 26.67
C GLY A 638 7.95 -18.08 26.54
N LYS A 639 7.03 -18.78 25.86
CA LYS A 639 7.08 -20.23 25.67
C LYS A 639 6.47 -20.66 24.36
N GLU A 640 6.89 -21.84 23.88
CA GLU A 640 6.34 -22.48 22.70
C GLU A 640 4.82 -22.75 22.84
N ILE A 641 4.09 -22.60 21.75
CA ILE A 641 2.66 -22.91 21.67
C ILE A 641 2.50 -24.30 21.05
N ASP A 642 1.95 -25.22 21.80
CA ASP A 642 1.71 -26.60 21.39
C ASP A 642 0.31 -26.74 20.75
N HIS A 643 0.12 -26.07 19.58
CA HIS A 643 -1.11 -26.18 18.79
C HIS A 643 -0.82 -26.12 17.31
N GLU A 644 -1.48 -26.98 16.53
CA GLU A 644 -1.54 -26.81 15.08
C GLU A 644 -2.23 -25.50 14.71
N PHE A 645 -1.68 -24.76 13.75
CA PHE A 645 -2.20 -23.46 13.39
C PHE A 645 -3.64 -23.53 12.86
N SER A 646 -3.96 -24.55 12.07
CA SER A 646 -5.33 -24.75 11.57
C SER A 646 -6.32 -25.12 12.68
N GLU A 647 -5.88 -25.88 13.70
CA GLU A 647 -6.70 -26.18 14.87
C GLU A 647 -6.99 -24.90 15.66
N PHE A 648 -5.98 -24.07 15.90
CA PHE A 648 -6.16 -22.77 16.54
C PHE A 648 -7.15 -21.90 15.76
N LEU A 649 -7.06 -21.80 14.42
CA LEU A 649 -7.97 -21.05 13.57
C LEU A 649 -9.43 -21.51 13.68
N GLY A 650 -9.67 -22.81 13.85
CA GLY A 650 -11.00 -23.40 14.00
C GLY A 650 -11.52 -23.43 15.44
N SER A 651 -10.73 -23.02 16.40
CA SER A 651 -11.04 -23.11 17.81
C SER A 651 -11.92 -21.96 18.34
N SER A 652 -12.32 -22.11 19.60
CA SER A 652 -12.93 -21.05 20.42
C SER A 652 -11.90 -20.41 21.35
N ALA A 653 -10.69 -20.14 20.86
CA ALA A 653 -9.53 -19.75 21.65
C ALA A 653 -9.74 -18.50 22.51
N TYR A 654 -10.64 -17.60 22.11
CA TYR A 654 -10.91 -16.31 22.77
C TYR A 654 -12.28 -16.26 23.45
N PHE A 655 -12.94 -17.39 23.70
CA PHE A 655 -14.28 -17.42 24.30
C PHE A 655 -14.29 -17.25 25.82
N SER A 656 -13.24 -17.70 26.52
CA SER A 656 -13.24 -17.89 27.98
C SER A 656 -12.64 -16.70 28.77
N PHE A 657 -12.67 -15.49 28.24
CA PHE A 657 -12.23 -14.30 29.01
C PHE A 657 -13.41 -13.59 29.65
N THR A 658 -13.93 -14.18 30.74
CA THR A 658 -14.67 -13.46 31.76
C THR A 658 -13.67 -13.01 32.81
N PRO A 659 -13.58 -11.74 33.20
CA PRO A 659 -12.90 -11.38 34.45
C PRO A 659 -13.60 -12.18 35.55
N GLN A 660 -12.86 -13.03 36.25
CA GLN A 660 -13.38 -13.55 37.51
C GLN A 660 -13.59 -12.33 38.38
N SER A 661 -14.86 -12.04 38.67
CA SER A 661 -15.23 -11.06 39.68
C SER A 661 -14.64 -11.51 41.00
N GLU A 662 -13.59 -10.83 41.47
CA GLU A 662 -13.29 -10.75 42.91
C GLU A 662 -14.18 -9.69 43.55
#